data_c4c99b5b55b36808402ff7e5d51f300d
#
_entry.id   c4c99b5b55b36808402ff7e5d51f300d
#
_cell.length_a   1.000
_cell.length_b   1.000
_cell.length_c   1.000
_cell.angle_alpha   90.00
_cell.angle_beta   90.00
_cell.angle_gamma   90.00
#
_symmetry.space_group_name_H-M   'P 1'
#
loop_
_entity.id
_entity.type
_entity.pdbx_description
1 polymer ?
#
loop_
_entity_poly.entity_id
_entity_poly.type
_entity_poly.pdbx_seq_one_letter_code
_entity_poly.pdbx_strand_id
1 'polypeptide(L)'
;MGESAAATAAGGVHGFAPALTSFIGRDGPVREVAGLLGEYRLVTVTGPGGSGKTRLAGEVAPLVADRFADGVWLVELAPVGDPEQVAGVAAAALGVREQPGVPAGEALARALARQQVLVVLDNCEHVIGAAAALCAGLLAACDDVRVLATSREPLRTGGEARYRLGPLSLPDPADPAAVTGAEAVELFADRARSSDAYFALDEQTAPAVAALVARLDGMPLAIELAAAQAEALGVTGLLGRIDERFALLAAGDRLAPDRQRSLAATVDWSYQLLDDQQRRVFRAVSAFPAGFTLDGAEAVAGKAAGPVVLRLVDCSLLTPPRPGPDDRLRYLMLETLRGYGAARLAEAGEQDEVAAALAGYALQVAEEAAAGLWTRTGEPDAARWLDAEDATMRQVLAWAMGHDPEVAVRLAIALRMWWFLRGRLPGLYSLLREVTGYAKPGSDRWCRVQSQAGWAAIWSSDLAGGLDLFSALRDAVEDRPPSRALAEALVGRSKALRELGRLTEAAEDGRRGLAAAREVGYPYGEVLALGHLAFAAAAVDDLSEAVRLARQADQFPGEIPASIARACSGTLTEILIQADDFAAAERVCSPALAASRDAGDLSNQPGLLRQMAFLDLRAGRTGDAAAHLRETLQISLRAGTWNAGCLDTCGYLCAATGRHAEAVTAWAALGVLRPDEDWPGDTRLRQEPLRAARQALRPARARAAEERGAAMSLATAAEYALMLIGPGSQQPQAPADPGLGKLSARERELVTLVAHGATDAQIADQLFISVRTVRSHLDRIRDKTGCRRRTDLTRLALTAGLV
;
A
#
# COMPACT_ATOMS: atom_id res chain seq x y z
N MET A 1 10.42 24.88 3.21
CA MET A 1 9.89 25.10 1.85
C MET A 1 9.90 23.73 1.19
N GLY A 2 8.96 23.03 1.21
CA GLY A 2 7.65 22.89 0.78
C GLY A 2 7.54 22.38 -0.65
N GLU A 3 8.03 21.13 -0.93
CA GLU A 3 7.72 20.39 -2.17
C GLU A 3 7.98 18.91 -1.92
N SER A 4 7.10 18.24 -1.20
CA SER A 4 7.11 16.76 -1.16
C SER A 4 5.86 16.19 -0.50
N ALA A 5 4.68 16.54 -0.99
CA ALA A 5 3.45 15.83 -0.64
C ALA A 5 2.34 16.00 -1.70
N ALA A 6 2.70 16.43 -2.91
CA ALA A 6 1.71 16.66 -3.97
C ALA A 6 2.13 15.99 -5.28
N ALA A 7 2.45 14.70 -5.25
CA ALA A 7 2.75 13.94 -6.47
C ALA A 7 1.96 12.63 -6.54
N THR A 8 0.65 12.72 -6.50
CA THR A 8 -0.21 11.75 -7.19
C THR A 8 -0.65 12.33 -8.53
N ALA A 9 0.32 12.89 -9.27
CA ALA A 9 0.15 13.24 -10.67
C ALA A 9 0.68 12.09 -11.53
N ALA A 10 -0.03 11.73 -12.58
CA ALA A 10 0.27 10.69 -13.53
C ALA A 10 1.75 10.65 -13.96
N GLY A 11 2.36 9.45 -14.03
CA GLY A 11 3.61 9.20 -14.73
C GLY A 11 4.92 9.42 -13.95
N GLY A 12 4.94 9.23 -12.61
CA GLY A 12 6.15 9.35 -11.79
C GLY A 12 6.87 8.03 -11.49
N VAL A 13 8.09 8.14 -10.92
CA VAL A 13 8.84 7.00 -10.37
C VAL A 13 8.66 7.00 -8.85
N HIS A 14 8.16 5.89 -8.30
CA HIS A 14 7.74 5.78 -6.90
C HIS A 14 8.53 4.70 -6.16
N GLY A 15 8.91 4.97 -4.91
CA GLY A 15 9.61 4.04 -4.04
C GLY A 15 11.13 3.96 -4.24
N PHE A 16 11.70 4.61 -5.26
CA PHE A 16 13.14 4.64 -5.48
C PHE A 16 13.78 5.79 -4.70
N ALA A 17 14.76 5.45 -3.87
CA ALA A 17 15.58 6.46 -3.22
C ALA A 17 16.63 7.02 -4.21
N PRO A 18 16.91 8.34 -4.19
CA PRO A 18 17.98 8.93 -5.02
C PRO A 18 19.33 8.25 -4.76
N ALA A 19 20.07 7.93 -5.83
CA ALA A 19 21.41 7.37 -5.68
C ALA A 19 22.36 8.42 -5.11
N LEU A 20 23.12 8.07 -4.05
CA LEU A 20 24.12 8.96 -3.43
C LEU A 20 25.50 8.81 -4.06
N THR A 21 25.73 7.75 -4.79
CA THR A 21 27.02 7.45 -5.44
C THR A 21 26.83 7.33 -6.95
N SER A 22 27.86 7.65 -7.70
CA SER A 22 27.91 7.52 -9.15
C SER A 22 27.53 6.11 -9.61
N PHE A 23 26.78 6.02 -10.71
CA PHE A 23 26.52 4.77 -11.42
C PHE A 23 27.62 4.63 -12.47
N ILE A 24 28.52 3.66 -12.30
CA ILE A 24 29.69 3.46 -13.16
C ILE A 24 29.43 2.30 -14.11
N GLY A 25 29.65 2.57 -15.38
CA GLY A 25 29.47 1.60 -16.47
C GLY A 25 27.99 1.23 -16.69
N ARG A 26 27.79 0.16 -17.49
CA ARG A 26 26.48 -0.47 -17.70
C ARG A 26 25.43 0.35 -18.45
N ASP A 27 25.82 1.38 -19.20
CA ASP A 27 24.91 2.09 -20.10
C ASP A 27 24.27 1.16 -21.14
N GLY A 28 25.00 0.12 -21.58
CA GLY A 28 24.50 -0.95 -22.43
C GLY A 28 23.37 -1.74 -21.76
N PRO A 29 23.66 -2.39 -20.62
CA PRO A 29 22.65 -3.10 -19.82
C PRO A 29 21.39 -2.30 -19.51
N VAL A 30 21.51 -1.03 -19.16
CA VAL A 30 20.35 -0.14 -18.88
C VAL A 30 19.47 -0.01 -20.13
N ARG A 31 20.07 0.28 -21.28
CA ARG A 31 19.35 0.42 -22.55
C ARG A 31 18.74 -0.90 -23.04
N GLU A 32 19.44 -2.02 -22.85
CA GLU A 32 18.97 -3.34 -23.24
C GLU A 32 17.75 -3.76 -22.41
N VAL A 33 17.78 -3.59 -21.08
CA VAL A 33 16.64 -3.88 -20.21
C VAL A 33 15.47 -2.94 -20.52
N ALA A 34 15.71 -1.65 -20.76
CA ALA A 34 14.67 -0.71 -21.17
C ALA A 34 14.06 -1.09 -22.54
N GLY A 35 14.84 -1.65 -23.45
CA GLY A 35 14.39 -2.21 -24.72
C GLY A 35 13.50 -3.43 -24.51
N LEU A 36 13.95 -4.40 -23.71
CA LEU A 36 13.18 -5.60 -23.38
C LEU A 36 11.82 -5.27 -22.75
N LEU A 37 11.73 -4.26 -21.89
CA LEU A 37 10.48 -3.76 -21.36
C LEU A 37 9.55 -3.16 -22.43
N GLY A 38 10.05 -2.81 -23.60
CA GLY A 38 9.26 -2.44 -24.78
C GLY A 38 8.58 -3.64 -25.44
N GLU A 39 9.23 -4.80 -25.43
CA GLU A 39 8.81 -6.01 -26.16
C GLU A 39 8.08 -7.01 -25.24
N TYR A 40 8.53 -7.18 -24.01
CA TYR A 40 8.05 -8.18 -23.07
C TYR A 40 7.30 -7.55 -21.89
N ARG A 41 6.33 -8.28 -21.38
CA ARG A 41 5.56 -7.83 -20.21
C ARG A 41 6.18 -8.25 -18.87
N LEU A 42 7.07 -9.24 -18.86
CA LEU A 42 7.87 -9.66 -17.73
C LEU A 42 9.33 -9.73 -18.13
N VAL A 43 10.15 -8.92 -17.49
CA VAL A 43 11.61 -8.95 -17.64
C VAL A 43 12.21 -9.27 -16.27
N THR A 44 13.04 -10.32 -16.20
CA THR A 44 13.76 -10.69 -14.99
C THR A 44 15.24 -10.46 -15.16
N VAL A 45 15.79 -9.52 -14.40
CA VAL A 45 17.23 -9.30 -14.29
C VAL A 45 17.80 -10.32 -13.31
N THR A 46 18.59 -11.25 -13.82
CA THR A 46 19.20 -12.31 -13.01
C THR A 46 20.70 -12.08 -12.83
N GLY A 47 21.24 -12.47 -11.69
CA GLY A 47 22.69 -12.37 -11.42
C GLY A 47 23.02 -12.63 -9.95
N PRO A 48 24.29 -12.82 -9.61
CA PRO A 48 24.71 -13.08 -8.23
C PRO A 48 24.39 -11.91 -7.30
N GLY A 49 24.36 -12.17 -5.98
CA GLY A 49 24.25 -11.12 -4.97
C GLY A 49 25.39 -10.10 -5.15
N GLY A 50 25.12 -8.83 -4.91
CA GLY A 50 26.11 -7.76 -5.06
C GLY A 50 26.49 -7.41 -6.51
N SER A 51 25.83 -7.99 -7.53
CA SER A 51 26.09 -7.64 -8.94
C SER A 51 25.48 -6.30 -9.39
N GLY A 52 24.66 -5.65 -8.56
CA GLY A 52 24.04 -4.35 -8.86
C GLY A 52 22.70 -4.43 -9.59
N LYS A 53 21.95 -5.53 -9.48
CA LYS A 53 20.61 -5.70 -10.10
C LYS A 53 19.62 -4.61 -9.70
N THR A 54 19.46 -4.38 -8.41
CA THR A 54 18.60 -3.33 -7.82
C THR A 54 18.98 -1.95 -8.35
N ARG A 55 20.29 -1.68 -8.43
CA ARG A 55 20.79 -0.40 -8.92
C ARG A 55 20.50 -0.21 -10.41
N LEU A 56 20.68 -1.27 -11.22
CA LEU A 56 20.30 -1.28 -12.62
C LEU A 56 18.81 -1.00 -12.80
N ALA A 57 17.94 -1.64 -12.00
CA ALA A 57 16.50 -1.40 -12.04
C ALA A 57 16.16 0.07 -11.70
N GLY A 58 16.88 0.67 -10.74
CA GLY A 58 16.76 2.08 -10.39
C GLY A 58 17.13 3.04 -11.51
N GLU A 59 18.13 2.71 -12.34
CA GLU A 59 18.52 3.51 -13.51
C GLU A 59 17.57 3.30 -14.71
N VAL A 60 17.01 2.11 -14.87
CA VAL A 60 16.04 1.80 -15.91
C VAL A 60 14.69 2.50 -15.64
N ALA A 61 14.25 2.57 -14.38
CA ALA A 61 12.96 3.11 -14.00
C ALA A 61 12.69 4.53 -14.55
N PRO A 62 13.55 5.54 -14.33
CA PRO A 62 13.34 6.88 -14.89
C PRO A 62 13.40 6.92 -16.42
N LEU A 63 14.21 6.07 -17.05
CA LEU A 63 14.37 6.02 -18.50
C LEU A 63 13.09 5.55 -19.21
N VAL A 64 12.28 4.74 -18.56
CA VAL A 64 11.04 4.19 -19.14
C VAL A 64 9.77 4.84 -18.58
N ALA A 65 9.88 5.75 -17.61
CA ALA A 65 8.74 6.31 -16.89
C ALA A 65 7.66 6.92 -17.81
N ASP A 66 8.06 7.62 -18.85
CA ASP A 66 7.16 8.24 -19.82
C ASP A 66 6.27 7.23 -20.59
N ARG A 67 6.61 5.95 -20.55
CA ARG A 67 5.83 4.87 -21.19
C ARG A 67 4.70 4.36 -20.32
N PHE A 68 4.65 4.75 -19.05
CA PHE A 68 3.71 4.26 -18.04
C PHE A 68 2.93 5.42 -17.45
N ALA A 69 1.73 5.66 -17.98
CA ALA A 69 0.89 6.79 -17.59
C ALA A 69 0.53 6.78 -16.08
N ASP A 70 0.46 5.59 -15.47
CA ASP A 70 0.17 5.42 -14.04
C ASP A 70 1.43 5.14 -13.20
N GLY A 71 2.63 5.37 -13.77
CA GLY A 71 3.91 5.39 -13.09
C GLY A 71 4.68 4.08 -13.02
N VAL A 72 5.88 4.18 -12.44
CA VAL A 72 6.80 3.07 -12.15
C VAL A 72 6.88 2.92 -10.63
N TRP A 73 6.62 1.72 -10.12
CA TRP A 73 6.50 1.45 -8.70
C TRP A 73 7.46 0.38 -8.23
N LEU A 74 8.30 0.72 -7.24
CA LEU A 74 9.19 -0.26 -6.59
C LEU A 74 8.45 -1.01 -5.49
N VAL A 75 8.61 -2.32 -5.49
CA VAL A 75 8.20 -3.25 -4.43
C VAL A 75 9.44 -3.94 -3.91
N GLU A 76 9.90 -3.53 -2.75
CA GLU A 76 11.05 -4.16 -2.08
C GLU A 76 10.61 -5.43 -1.38
N LEU A 77 11.05 -6.59 -1.84
CA LEU A 77 10.73 -7.88 -1.23
C LEU A 77 11.77 -8.34 -0.20
N ALA A 78 12.94 -7.66 -0.13
CA ALA A 78 13.98 -8.01 0.83
C ALA A 78 13.51 -8.14 2.29
N PRO A 79 12.58 -7.30 2.81
CA PRO A 79 12.08 -7.43 4.18
C PRO A 79 11.00 -8.50 4.37
N VAL A 80 10.57 -9.19 3.32
CA VAL A 80 9.43 -10.12 3.35
C VAL A 80 9.92 -11.51 3.72
N GLY A 81 9.75 -11.93 4.97
CA GLY A 81 10.16 -13.27 5.40
C GLY A 81 9.16 -14.38 5.06
N ASP A 82 7.89 -14.04 4.90
CA ASP A 82 6.80 -14.99 4.64
C ASP A 82 6.28 -14.85 3.20
N PRO A 83 6.34 -15.91 2.38
CA PRO A 83 5.84 -15.90 1.00
C PRO A 83 4.39 -15.45 0.85
N GLU A 84 3.53 -15.71 1.85
CA GLU A 84 2.12 -15.31 1.81
C GLU A 84 1.93 -13.78 1.85
N GLN A 85 2.91 -13.05 2.37
CA GLN A 85 2.87 -11.59 2.47
C GLN A 85 3.29 -10.86 1.19
N VAL A 86 3.88 -11.54 0.21
CA VAL A 86 4.39 -10.91 -1.03
C VAL A 86 3.32 -10.10 -1.75
N ALA A 87 2.13 -10.66 -1.92
CA ALA A 87 1.03 -9.96 -2.57
C ALA A 87 0.53 -8.77 -1.74
N GLY A 88 0.49 -8.87 -0.42
CA GLY A 88 0.12 -7.79 0.50
C GLY A 88 1.12 -6.64 0.46
N VAL A 89 2.42 -6.95 0.46
CA VAL A 89 3.49 -5.93 0.33
C VAL A 89 3.42 -5.22 -1.02
N ALA A 90 3.21 -5.97 -2.11
CA ALA A 90 3.04 -5.36 -3.43
C ALA A 90 1.77 -4.48 -3.48
N ALA A 91 0.68 -4.93 -2.91
CA ALA A 91 -0.54 -4.15 -2.80
C ALA A 91 -0.30 -2.84 -2.00
N ALA A 92 0.37 -2.93 -0.85
CA ALA A 92 0.70 -1.78 -0.02
C ALA A 92 1.60 -0.77 -0.75
N ALA A 93 2.64 -1.24 -1.44
CA ALA A 93 3.55 -0.38 -2.21
C ALA A 93 2.81 0.41 -3.32
N LEU A 94 1.84 -0.23 -3.97
CA LEU A 94 1.00 0.41 -5.00
C LEU A 94 -0.23 1.12 -4.44
N GLY A 95 -0.34 1.27 -3.11
CA GLY A 95 -1.47 1.92 -2.46
C GLY A 95 -2.79 1.16 -2.60
N VAL A 96 -2.73 -0.16 -2.88
CA VAL A 96 -3.90 -1.04 -2.95
C VAL A 96 -4.11 -1.71 -1.61
N ARG A 97 -5.33 -1.66 -1.10
CA ARG A 97 -5.68 -2.23 0.20
C ARG A 97 -6.20 -3.65 0.10
N GLU A 98 -5.95 -4.41 1.15
CA GLU A 98 -6.54 -5.71 1.35
C GLU A 98 -8.08 -5.60 1.48
N GLN A 99 -8.79 -6.54 0.88
CA GLN A 99 -10.25 -6.61 0.94
C GLN A 99 -10.65 -7.84 1.76
N PRO A 100 -11.64 -7.75 2.67
CA PRO A 100 -12.11 -8.92 3.39
C PRO A 100 -12.56 -10.04 2.45
N GLY A 101 -11.99 -11.22 2.63
CA GLY A 101 -12.31 -12.39 1.81
C GLY A 101 -11.77 -12.37 0.37
N VAL A 102 -10.97 -11.38 -0.01
CA VAL A 102 -10.30 -11.33 -1.32
C VAL A 102 -8.79 -11.45 -1.12
N PRO A 103 -8.15 -12.44 -1.74
CA PRO A 103 -6.69 -12.55 -1.69
C PRO A 103 -6.00 -11.27 -2.19
N ALA A 104 -4.94 -10.81 -1.50
CA ALA A 104 -4.25 -9.56 -1.82
C ALA A 104 -3.79 -9.47 -3.29
N GLY A 105 -3.34 -10.59 -3.88
CA GLY A 105 -2.97 -10.65 -5.30
C GLY A 105 -4.15 -10.42 -6.26
N GLU A 106 -5.35 -10.88 -5.90
CA GLU A 106 -6.56 -10.64 -6.67
C GLU A 106 -7.04 -9.19 -6.54
N ALA A 107 -6.97 -8.63 -5.33
CA ALA A 107 -7.26 -7.22 -5.09
C ALA A 107 -6.33 -6.31 -5.90
N LEU A 108 -5.02 -6.61 -5.88
CA LEU A 108 -4.02 -5.90 -6.66
C LEU A 108 -4.29 -6.00 -8.17
N ALA A 109 -4.58 -7.20 -8.68
CA ALA A 109 -4.89 -7.41 -10.10
C ALA A 109 -6.14 -6.63 -10.54
N ARG A 110 -7.18 -6.58 -9.70
CA ARG A 110 -8.39 -5.77 -9.97
C ARG A 110 -8.08 -4.28 -10.00
N ALA A 111 -7.26 -3.79 -9.06
CA ALA A 111 -6.88 -2.38 -8.99
C ALA A 111 -6.05 -1.95 -10.21
N LEU A 112 -5.16 -2.81 -10.69
CA LEU A 112 -4.27 -2.53 -11.81
C LEU A 112 -4.85 -2.88 -13.19
N ALA A 113 -6.03 -3.47 -13.26
CA ALA A 113 -6.63 -4.01 -14.51
C ALA A 113 -6.72 -3.00 -15.67
N ARG A 114 -6.76 -1.69 -15.35
CA ARG A 114 -6.87 -0.59 -16.32
C ARG A 114 -5.70 0.38 -16.30
N GLN A 115 -4.64 0.07 -15.57
CA GLN A 115 -3.51 0.96 -15.38
C GLN A 115 -2.35 0.57 -16.28
N GLN A 116 -1.63 1.59 -16.77
CA GLN A 116 -0.38 1.45 -17.50
C GLN A 116 0.77 1.65 -16.51
N VAL A 117 1.12 0.57 -15.80
CA VAL A 117 2.07 0.58 -14.69
C VAL A 117 3.23 -0.35 -14.97
N LEU A 118 4.43 0.08 -14.58
CA LEU A 118 5.57 -0.80 -14.39
C LEU A 118 5.71 -1.14 -12.90
N VAL A 119 5.59 -2.40 -12.55
CA VAL A 119 5.87 -2.92 -11.21
C VAL A 119 7.31 -3.44 -11.19
N VAL A 120 8.15 -2.87 -10.35
CA VAL A 120 9.52 -3.34 -10.14
C VAL A 120 9.54 -4.17 -8.87
N LEU A 121 9.71 -5.50 -9.00
CA LEU A 121 9.84 -6.42 -7.86
C LEU A 121 11.31 -6.64 -7.58
N ASP A 122 11.81 -6.09 -6.49
CA ASP A 122 13.22 -6.20 -6.14
C ASP A 122 13.47 -7.31 -5.12
N ASN A 123 14.56 -8.07 -5.35
CA ASN A 123 15.03 -9.13 -4.46
C ASN A 123 14.07 -10.32 -4.29
N CYS A 124 13.63 -10.91 -5.41
CA CYS A 124 12.65 -12.01 -5.43
C CYS A 124 13.18 -13.36 -4.94
N GLU A 125 14.50 -13.56 -4.80
CA GLU A 125 15.15 -14.88 -4.64
C GLU A 125 14.67 -15.70 -3.46
N HIS A 126 14.39 -15.07 -2.31
CA HIS A 126 13.97 -15.79 -1.08
C HIS A 126 12.46 -16.07 -1.02
N VAL A 127 11.66 -15.42 -1.87
CA VAL A 127 10.20 -15.60 -2.00
C VAL A 127 9.79 -15.91 -3.45
N ILE A 128 10.67 -16.57 -4.20
CA ILE A 128 10.58 -16.70 -5.65
C ILE A 128 9.28 -17.34 -6.14
N GLY A 129 8.76 -18.34 -5.43
CA GLY A 129 7.49 -18.99 -5.77
C GLY A 129 6.31 -18.03 -5.66
N ALA A 130 6.26 -17.22 -4.61
CA ALA A 130 5.20 -16.24 -4.38
C ALA A 130 5.31 -15.05 -5.35
N ALA A 131 6.53 -14.57 -5.63
CA ALA A 131 6.78 -13.54 -6.63
C ALA A 131 6.38 -14.00 -8.04
N ALA A 132 6.70 -15.24 -8.41
CA ALA A 132 6.29 -15.85 -9.67
C ALA A 132 4.77 -15.97 -9.79
N ALA A 133 4.09 -16.42 -8.72
CA ALA A 133 2.63 -16.53 -8.68
C ALA A 133 1.97 -15.14 -8.79
N LEU A 134 2.50 -14.12 -8.10
CA LEU A 134 2.04 -12.74 -8.22
C LEU A 134 2.18 -12.21 -9.65
N CYS A 135 3.36 -12.39 -10.27
CA CYS A 135 3.60 -11.99 -11.66
C CYS A 135 2.60 -12.66 -12.61
N ALA A 136 2.43 -13.99 -12.49
CA ALA A 136 1.50 -14.73 -13.33
C ALA A 136 0.06 -14.25 -13.17
N GLY A 137 -0.38 -13.97 -11.94
CA GLY A 137 -1.71 -13.43 -11.66
C GLY A 137 -1.94 -12.04 -12.26
N LEU A 138 -0.98 -11.12 -12.07
CA LEU A 138 -1.03 -9.76 -12.64
C LEU A 138 -1.05 -9.77 -14.16
N LEU A 139 -0.16 -10.54 -14.80
CA LEU A 139 -0.05 -10.62 -16.24
C LEU A 139 -1.24 -11.31 -16.91
N ALA A 140 -1.92 -12.20 -16.20
CA ALA A 140 -3.15 -12.83 -16.68
C ALA A 140 -4.38 -11.90 -16.59
N ALA A 141 -4.40 -11.01 -15.59
CA ALA A 141 -5.54 -10.15 -15.31
C ALA A 141 -5.43 -8.73 -15.90
N CYS A 142 -4.22 -8.25 -16.19
CA CYS A 142 -3.94 -6.86 -16.56
C CYS A 142 -3.15 -6.81 -17.87
N ASP A 143 -3.70 -6.22 -18.94
CA ASP A 143 -3.04 -6.22 -20.26
C ASP A 143 -1.88 -5.22 -20.36
N ASP A 144 -1.97 -4.06 -19.68
CA ASP A 144 -1.05 -2.94 -19.79
C ASP A 144 -0.06 -2.86 -18.62
N VAL A 145 -0.11 -3.82 -17.69
CA VAL A 145 0.89 -3.96 -16.62
C VAL A 145 2.12 -4.66 -17.16
N ARG A 146 3.28 -4.12 -16.81
CA ARG A 146 4.57 -4.75 -17.03
C ARG A 146 5.28 -4.96 -15.70
N VAL A 147 6.15 -5.97 -15.65
CA VAL A 147 6.92 -6.31 -14.45
C VAL A 147 8.40 -6.36 -14.80
N LEU A 148 9.20 -5.67 -14.00
CA LEU A 148 10.65 -5.81 -13.95
C LEU A 148 11.01 -6.49 -12.63
N ALA A 149 11.53 -7.70 -12.67
CA ALA A 149 11.94 -8.42 -11.47
C ALA A 149 13.47 -8.47 -11.36
N THR A 150 14.00 -8.37 -10.14
CA THR A 150 15.40 -8.69 -9.85
C THR A 150 15.47 -9.93 -8.98
N SER A 151 16.35 -10.86 -9.30
CA SER A 151 16.51 -12.12 -8.58
C SER A 151 17.88 -12.75 -8.84
N ARG A 152 18.29 -13.72 -8.00
CA ARG A 152 19.46 -14.57 -8.28
C ARG A 152 19.17 -15.61 -9.34
N GLU A 153 17.93 -16.05 -9.44
CA GLU A 153 17.47 -17.04 -10.42
C GLU A 153 16.19 -16.56 -11.12
N PRO A 154 15.86 -17.13 -12.31
CA PRO A 154 14.65 -16.78 -13.04
C PRO A 154 13.37 -17.15 -12.26
N LEU A 155 12.31 -16.35 -12.42
CA LEU A 155 10.98 -16.64 -11.86
C LEU A 155 10.31 -17.86 -12.52
N ARG A 156 10.75 -18.27 -13.71
CA ARG A 156 10.21 -19.39 -14.50
C ARG A 156 8.73 -19.25 -14.81
N THR A 157 8.28 -18.02 -15.02
CA THR A 157 6.91 -17.67 -15.38
C THR A 157 6.76 -17.59 -16.90
N GLY A 158 5.59 -17.97 -17.42
CA GLY A 158 5.31 -17.91 -18.87
C GLY A 158 5.46 -16.48 -19.43
N GLY A 159 6.17 -16.32 -20.54
CA GLY A 159 6.41 -15.02 -21.16
C GLY A 159 7.56 -14.21 -20.52
N GLU A 160 8.34 -14.81 -19.63
CA GLU A 160 9.49 -14.19 -18.99
C GLU A 160 10.64 -13.99 -20.00
N ALA A 161 11.05 -12.73 -20.19
CA ALA A 161 12.33 -12.39 -20.81
C ALA A 161 13.41 -12.32 -19.71
N ARG A 162 14.54 -12.98 -19.94
CA ARG A 162 15.61 -13.09 -18.94
C ARG A 162 16.80 -12.26 -19.38
N TYR A 163 17.19 -11.35 -18.54
CA TYR A 163 18.41 -10.58 -18.71
C TYR A 163 19.44 -11.01 -17.66
N ARG A 164 20.57 -11.56 -18.12
CA ARG A 164 21.64 -11.98 -17.20
C ARG A 164 22.63 -10.86 -17.00
N LEU A 165 22.61 -10.24 -15.82
CA LEU A 165 23.56 -9.21 -15.44
C LEU A 165 24.90 -9.84 -15.05
N GLY A 166 25.90 -9.59 -15.88
CA GLY A 166 27.28 -10.01 -15.64
C GLY A 166 28.00 -9.13 -14.60
N PRO A 167 29.26 -9.44 -14.29
CA PRO A 167 30.16 -8.53 -13.56
C PRO A 167 30.48 -7.29 -14.44
N LEU A 168 31.17 -6.32 -13.84
CA LEU A 168 31.77 -5.20 -14.57
C LEU A 168 32.89 -5.69 -15.47
N SER A 169 33.13 -4.98 -16.56
CA SER A 169 34.25 -5.29 -17.47
C SER A 169 35.59 -5.20 -16.74
N LEU A 170 36.42 -6.20 -16.97
CA LEU A 170 37.78 -6.26 -16.44
C LEU A 170 38.78 -5.72 -17.46
N PRO A 171 39.92 -5.17 -17.01
CA PRO A 171 41.01 -4.75 -17.92
C PRO A 171 41.55 -5.95 -18.69
N ASP A 172 41.82 -5.74 -19.96
CA ASP A 172 42.50 -6.76 -20.80
C ASP A 172 43.95 -6.90 -20.35
N PRO A 173 44.38 -8.09 -19.91
CA PRO A 173 45.77 -8.32 -19.54
C PRO A 173 46.75 -8.08 -20.68
N ALA A 174 46.30 -8.16 -21.94
CA ALA A 174 47.11 -7.97 -23.13
C ALA A 174 47.29 -6.49 -23.53
N ASP A 175 46.44 -5.58 -22.99
CA ASP A 175 46.51 -4.13 -23.27
C ASP A 175 46.62 -3.30 -21.96
N PRO A 176 47.86 -3.08 -21.47
CA PRO A 176 48.07 -2.26 -20.27
C PRO A 176 47.59 -0.80 -20.40
N ALA A 177 47.40 -0.27 -21.62
CA ALA A 177 46.92 1.08 -21.85
C ALA A 177 45.37 1.17 -21.67
N ALA A 178 44.65 0.07 -21.81
CA ALA A 178 43.20 -0.01 -21.61
C ALA A 178 42.76 -0.21 -20.14
N VAL A 179 43.70 -0.26 -19.20
CA VAL A 179 43.40 -0.50 -17.78
C VAL A 179 42.42 0.56 -17.24
N THR A 180 42.60 1.83 -17.61
CA THR A 180 41.77 2.93 -17.08
C THR A 180 40.36 2.99 -17.67
N GLY A 181 40.06 2.28 -18.75
CA GLY A 181 38.73 2.24 -19.40
C GLY A 181 37.88 1.05 -18.98
N ALA A 182 38.36 0.18 -18.09
CA ALA A 182 37.59 -0.93 -17.58
C ALA A 182 36.64 -0.48 -16.47
N GLU A 183 35.33 -0.80 -16.57
CA GLU A 183 34.31 -0.37 -15.59
C GLU A 183 34.66 -0.77 -14.15
N ALA A 184 35.24 -1.93 -13.94
CA ALA A 184 35.67 -2.39 -12.61
C ALA A 184 36.77 -1.52 -12.00
N VAL A 185 37.73 -1.04 -12.83
CA VAL A 185 38.80 -0.13 -12.42
C VAL A 185 38.27 1.26 -12.16
N GLU A 186 37.38 1.75 -13.02
CA GLU A 186 36.70 3.04 -12.83
C GLU A 186 35.89 3.05 -11.50
N LEU A 187 35.13 1.99 -11.24
CA LEU A 187 34.39 1.86 -9.98
C LEU A 187 35.32 1.87 -8.75
N PHE A 188 36.41 1.09 -8.78
CA PHE A 188 37.37 1.08 -7.70
C PHE A 188 37.97 2.47 -7.46
N ALA A 189 38.43 3.14 -8.55
CA ALA A 189 39.03 4.45 -8.47
C ALA A 189 38.07 5.54 -7.94
N ASP A 190 36.79 5.49 -8.36
CA ASP A 190 35.76 6.42 -7.88
C ASP A 190 35.50 6.24 -6.37
N ARG A 191 35.38 4.99 -5.92
CA ARG A 191 35.13 4.68 -4.50
C ARG A 191 36.36 4.94 -3.64
N ALA A 192 37.56 4.64 -4.13
CA ALA A 192 38.81 4.93 -3.42
C ALA A 192 39.01 6.45 -3.23
N ARG A 193 38.71 7.27 -4.25
CA ARG A 193 38.72 8.74 -4.14
C ARG A 193 37.66 9.28 -3.18
N SER A 194 36.54 8.60 -3.02
CA SER A 194 35.51 8.99 -2.05
C SER A 194 35.97 8.78 -0.60
N SER A 195 36.86 7.83 -0.36
CA SER A 195 37.46 7.55 0.98
C SER A 195 38.76 8.29 1.18
N ASP A 196 39.61 8.40 0.15
CA ASP A 196 40.89 9.11 0.17
C ASP A 196 40.94 10.10 -1.00
N ALA A 197 40.78 11.40 -0.69
CA ALA A 197 40.85 12.48 -1.70
C ALA A 197 42.20 12.57 -2.44
N TYR A 198 43.27 11.97 -1.91
CA TYR A 198 44.60 11.93 -2.53
C TYR A 198 44.82 10.68 -3.37
N PHE A 199 43.87 9.73 -3.40
CA PHE A 199 44.01 8.55 -4.23
C PHE A 199 44.10 8.91 -5.72
N ALA A 200 45.20 8.50 -6.35
CA ALA A 200 45.40 8.66 -7.77
C ALA A 200 45.56 7.30 -8.45
N LEU A 201 44.87 7.12 -9.56
CA LEU A 201 45.11 5.99 -10.46
C LEU A 201 46.20 6.41 -11.46
N ASP A 202 47.43 6.03 -11.17
CA ASP A 202 48.63 6.37 -11.94
C ASP A 202 49.37 5.11 -12.40
N GLU A 203 50.51 5.29 -13.08
CA GLU A 203 51.33 4.18 -13.58
C GLU A 203 51.79 3.21 -12.47
N GLN A 204 51.88 3.66 -11.21
CA GLN A 204 52.33 2.83 -10.10
C GLN A 204 51.15 2.04 -9.48
N THR A 205 49.94 2.63 -9.35
CA THR A 205 48.77 2.05 -8.72
C THR A 205 47.93 1.24 -9.70
N ALA A 206 47.84 1.62 -10.97
CA ALA A 206 46.98 1.00 -11.96
C ALA A 206 47.20 -0.53 -12.11
N PRO A 207 48.43 -1.08 -12.16
CA PRO A 207 48.63 -2.53 -12.26
C PRO A 207 48.09 -3.29 -11.04
N ALA A 208 48.26 -2.72 -9.85
CA ALA A 208 47.76 -3.34 -8.61
C ALA A 208 46.22 -3.29 -8.50
N VAL A 209 45.60 -2.17 -8.93
CA VAL A 209 44.15 -2.07 -9.05
C VAL A 209 43.58 -3.05 -10.06
N ALA A 210 44.24 -3.17 -11.25
CA ALA A 210 43.83 -4.14 -12.27
C ALA A 210 43.87 -5.58 -11.77
N ALA A 211 44.93 -5.96 -11.08
CA ALA A 211 45.08 -7.28 -10.47
C ALA A 211 44.00 -7.49 -9.37
N LEU A 212 43.76 -6.47 -8.54
CA LEU A 212 42.77 -6.52 -7.48
C LEU A 212 41.34 -6.73 -8.01
N VAL A 213 40.90 -5.93 -8.98
CA VAL A 213 39.54 -6.04 -9.51
C VAL A 213 39.34 -7.36 -10.30
N ALA A 214 40.39 -7.89 -10.90
CA ALA A 214 40.39 -9.20 -11.52
C ALA A 214 40.20 -10.32 -10.48
N ARG A 215 40.88 -10.23 -9.32
CA ARG A 215 40.70 -11.17 -8.20
C ARG A 215 39.29 -11.11 -7.60
N LEU A 216 38.65 -9.94 -7.68
CA LEU A 216 37.26 -9.71 -7.24
C LEU A 216 36.23 -10.04 -8.34
N ASP A 217 36.64 -10.68 -9.44
CA ASP A 217 35.80 -11.09 -10.58
C ASP A 217 34.95 -9.96 -11.17
N GLY A 218 35.35 -8.69 -11.03
CA GLY A 218 34.58 -7.53 -11.45
C GLY A 218 33.25 -7.35 -10.69
N MET A 219 33.12 -7.95 -9.51
CA MET A 219 31.89 -7.86 -8.72
C MET A 219 31.77 -6.50 -8.01
N PRO A 220 30.74 -5.67 -8.33
CA PRO A 220 30.64 -4.30 -7.81
C PRO A 220 30.75 -4.19 -6.29
N LEU A 221 29.98 -4.98 -5.55
CA LEU A 221 30.01 -4.93 -4.08
C LEU A 221 31.37 -5.33 -3.51
N ALA A 222 32.04 -6.33 -4.08
CA ALA A 222 33.35 -6.73 -3.65
C ALA A 222 34.42 -5.63 -3.92
N ILE A 223 34.27 -4.93 -5.04
CA ILE A 223 35.14 -3.79 -5.42
C ILE A 223 34.90 -2.61 -4.45
N GLU A 224 33.64 -2.29 -4.13
CA GLU A 224 33.31 -1.20 -3.20
C GLU A 224 33.83 -1.49 -1.78
N LEU A 225 33.69 -2.73 -1.28
CA LEU A 225 34.23 -3.15 0.00
C LEU A 225 35.76 -3.09 0.05
N ALA A 226 36.42 -3.47 -1.04
CA ALA A 226 37.88 -3.39 -1.13
C ALA A 226 38.38 -1.94 -1.23
N ALA A 227 37.71 -1.11 -2.04
CA ALA A 227 38.05 0.30 -2.20
C ALA A 227 37.95 1.08 -0.88
N ALA A 228 36.96 0.79 -0.04
CA ALA A 228 36.81 1.40 1.29
C ALA A 228 37.97 1.09 2.26
N GLN A 229 38.74 0.04 2.00
CA GLN A 229 39.94 -0.33 2.81
C GLN A 229 41.25 0.19 2.18
N ALA A 230 41.18 0.82 1.01
CA ALA A 230 42.36 1.24 0.28
C ALA A 230 43.19 2.32 1.01
N GLU A 231 42.51 3.23 1.73
CA GLU A 231 43.15 4.26 2.57
C GLU A 231 44.02 3.62 3.67
N ALA A 232 43.49 2.61 4.38
CA ALA A 232 44.12 2.02 5.52
C ALA A 232 45.28 1.04 5.18
N LEU A 233 45.17 0.31 4.06
CA LEU A 233 46.07 -0.80 3.72
C LEU A 233 46.91 -0.58 2.46
N GLY A 234 46.55 0.41 1.65
CA GLY A 234 47.08 0.58 0.32
C GLY A 234 46.63 -0.55 -0.65
N VAL A 235 46.62 -0.28 -1.96
CA VAL A 235 46.18 -1.26 -2.97
C VAL A 235 47.02 -2.52 -2.99
N THR A 236 48.33 -2.40 -2.86
CA THR A 236 49.28 -3.55 -2.85
C THR A 236 49.09 -4.42 -1.60
N GLY A 237 48.86 -3.78 -0.42
CA GLY A 237 48.57 -4.50 0.83
C GLY A 237 47.22 -5.24 0.78
N LEU A 238 46.21 -4.66 0.14
CA LEU A 238 44.92 -5.29 -0.13
C LEU A 238 45.08 -6.54 -0.98
N LEU A 239 45.79 -6.42 -2.10
CA LEU A 239 46.00 -7.54 -3.04
C LEU A 239 46.65 -8.74 -2.35
N GLY A 240 47.73 -8.52 -1.57
CA GLY A 240 48.41 -9.58 -0.84
C GLY A 240 47.52 -10.31 0.16
N ARG A 241 46.72 -9.58 0.92
CA ARG A 241 45.79 -10.16 1.91
C ARG A 241 44.59 -10.90 1.28
N ILE A 242 44.09 -10.44 0.15
CA ILE A 242 43.05 -11.12 -0.59
C ILE A 242 43.57 -12.44 -1.14
N ASP A 243 44.79 -12.47 -1.70
CA ASP A 243 45.43 -13.68 -2.23
C ASP A 243 45.65 -14.75 -1.14
N GLU A 244 46.11 -14.38 0.05
CA GLU A 244 46.26 -15.31 1.19
C GLU A 244 44.96 -15.99 1.59
N ARG A 245 43.84 -15.25 1.54
CA ARG A 245 42.54 -15.76 1.93
C ARG A 245 41.84 -16.60 0.86
N PHE A 246 41.96 -16.24 -0.41
CA PHE A 246 41.48 -17.09 -1.48
C PHE A 246 42.15 -18.45 -1.48
N ALA A 247 43.43 -18.51 -1.13
CA ALA A 247 44.15 -19.75 -0.96
C ALA A 247 43.59 -20.63 0.20
N LEU A 248 43.16 -20.02 1.33
CA LEU A 248 42.54 -20.73 2.45
C LEU A 248 41.10 -21.21 2.15
N LEU A 249 40.31 -20.42 1.44
CA LEU A 249 38.93 -20.78 1.11
C LEU A 249 38.82 -21.76 -0.06
N ALA A 250 39.80 -21.82 -0.97
CA ALA A 250 39.86 -22.82 -2.04
C ALA A 250 39.97 -24.26 -1.51
N ALA A 251 40.30 -24.42 -0.21
CA ALA A 251 40.36 -25.70 0.46
C ALA A 251 39.02 -26.21 1.04
N GLY A 252 37.98 -25.34 1.20
CA GLY A 252 36.78 -25.66 1.99
C GLY A 252 35.53 -26.06 1.18
N ASP A 253 35.18 -25.37 0.12
CA ASP A 253 33.90 -25.63 -0.62
C ASP A 253 34.12 -25.65 -2.12
N ARG A 254 34.23 -26.85 -2.71
CA ARG A 254 34.50 -27.07 -4.12
C ARG A 254 33.28 -26.97 -5.04
N LEU A 255 32.09 -26.80 -4.52
CA LEU A 255 30.84 -26.87 -5.28
C LEU A 255 30.21 -25.51 -5.59
N ALA A 256 30.59 -24.42 -4.92
CA ALA A 256 30.06 -23.09 -5.17
C ALA A 256 30.74 -22.43 -6.41
N PRO A 257 30.01 -21.68 -7.24
CA PRO A 257 30.59 -20.91 -8.35
C PRO A 257 31.65 -19.93 -7.86
N ASP A 258 32.73 -19.76 -8.63
CA ASP A 258 33.90 -18.91 -8.26
C ASP A 258 33.50 -17.49 -7.83
N ARG A 259 32.52 -16.88 -8.51
CA ARG A 259 32.00 -15.52 -8.20
C ARG A 259 31.29 -15.40 -6.85
N GLN A 260 30.57 -16.44 -6.41
CA GLN A 260 29.95 -16.46 -5.09
C GLN A 260 30.99 -16.65 -3.99
N ARG A 261 32.03 -17.43 -4.26
CA ARG A 261 33.18 -17.59 -3.35
C ARG A 261 33.95 -16.29 -3.17
N SER A 262 34.18 -15.53 -4.25
CA SER A 262 34.84 -14.23 -4.22
C SER A 262 34.11 -13.21 -3.35
N LEU A 263 32.77 -13.06 -3.55
CA LEU A 263 31.97 -12.13 -2.75
C LEU A 263 31.88 -12.56 -1.29
N ALA A 264 31.58 -13.84 -1.01
CA ALA A 264 31.49 -14.37 0.34
C ALA A 264 32.84 -14.22 1.08
N ALA A 265 33.95 -14.47 0.40
CA ALA A 265 35.28 -14.27 0.93
C ALA A 265 35.57 -12.80 1.29
N THR A 266 35.16 -11.88 0.42
CA THR A 266 35.36 -10.45 0.65
C THR A 266 34.51 -9.92 1.81
N VAL A 267 33.27 -10.36 1.90
CA VAL A 267 32.39 -10.02 3.05
C VAL A 267 32.95 -10.59 4.35
N ASP A 268 33.34 -11.88 4.36
CA ASP A 268 33.94 -12.53 5.53
C ASP A 268 35.24 -11.83 5.95
N TRP A 269 36.09 -11.48 4.97
CA TRP A 269 37.30 -10.71 5.24
C TRP A 269 37.00 -9.34 5.87
N SER A 270 36.04 -8.57 5.32
CA SER A 270 35.64 -7.28 5.86
C SER A 270 35.09 -7.41 7.29
N TYR A 271 34.30 -8.45 7.55
CA TYR A 271 33.77 -8.76 8.88
C TYR A 271 34.87 -9.13 9.89
N GLN A 272 35.91 -9.87 9.47
CA GLN A 272 37.00 -10.26 10.34
C GLN A 272 37.99 -9.13 10.66
N LEU A 273 38.03 -8.07 9.84
CA LEU A 273 38.77 -6.85 10.19
C LEU A 273 38.12 -6.06 11.33
N LEU A 274 36.86 -6.33 11.62
CA LEU A 274 36.14 -5.72 12.72
C LEU A 274 36.65 -6.29 14.08
N ASP A 275 36.71 -5.46 15.10
CA ASP A 275 36.90 -5.91 16.47
C ASP A 275 35.63 -6.61 17.00
N ASP A 276 35.69 -7.19 18.19
CA ASP A 276 34.59 -7.98 18.75
C ASP A 276 33.34 -7.14 19.02
N GLN A 277 33.48 -5.89 19.41
CA GLN A 277 32.36 -4.95 19.59
C GLN A 277 31.71 -4.61 18.26
N GLN A 278 32.51 -4.31 17.25
CA GLN A 278 32.03 -4.01 15.91
C GLN A 278 31.32 -5.20 15.27
N ARG A 279 31.85 -6.42 15.44
CA ARG A 279 31.21 -7.67 15.00
C ARG A 279 29.85 -7.87 15.68
N ARG A 280 29.76 -7.64 16.98
CA ARG A 280 28.50 -7.77 17.72
C ARG A 280 27.46 -6.77 17.21
N VAL A 281 27.80 -5.50 17.03
CA VAL A 281 26.90 -4.48 16.48
C VAL A 281 26.48 -4.84 15.05
N PHE A 282 27.43 -5.25 14.19
CA PHE A 282 27.12 -5.67 12.82
C PHE A 282 26.10 -6.81 12.79
N ARG A 283 26.26 -7.85 13.63
CA ARG A 283 25.28 -8.95 13.75
C ARG A 283 23.94 -8.45 14.24
N ALA A 284 23.91 -7.61 15.27
CA ALA A 284 22.69 -7.11 15.88
C ALA A 284 21.87 -6.23 14.89
N VAL A 285 22.52 -5.30 14.17
CA VAL A 285 21.81 -4.43 13.23
C VAL A 285 21.38 -5.16 11.95
N SER A 286 21.90 -6.36 11.67
CA SER A 286 21.41 -7.21 10.59
C SER A 286 19.98 -7.74 10.83
N ALA A 287 19.48 -7.64 12.07
CA ALA A 287 18.10 -8.00 12.40
C ALA A 287 17.06 -6.98 11.89
N PHE A 288 17.47 -5.74 11.58
CA PHE A 288 16.54 -4.78 10.99
C PHE A 288 16.18 -5.18 9.56
N PRO A 289 14.86 -5.26 9.24
CA PRO A 289 14.41 -5.66 7.90
C PRO A 289 14.62 -4.58 6.85
N ALA A 290 14.70 -3.32 7.30
CA ALA A 290 14.86 -2.12 6.46
C ALA A 290 15.87 -1.15 7.09
N GLY A 291 15.84 0.12 6.66
CA GLY A 291 16.70 1.16 7.23
C GLY A 291 16.37 1.45 8.70
N PHE A 292 17.38 1.67 9.51
CA PHE A 292 17.29 1.94 10.95
C PHE A 292 17.97 3.27 11.33
N THR A 293 17.58 3.85 12.45
CA THR A 293 18.19 5.05 13.04
C THR A 293 19.33 4.67 13.99
N LEU A 294 20.15 5.66 14.39
CA LEU A 294 21.14 5.42 15.46
C LEU A 294 20.48 4.97 16.75
N ASP A 295 19.35 5.61 17.12
CA ASP A 295 18.60 5.24 18.33
C ASP A 295 18.13 3.79 18.27
N GLY A 296 17.66 3.34 17.06
CA GLY A 296 17.30 1.95 16.85
C GLY A 296 18.49 0.99 17.01
N ALA A 297 19.63 1.34 16.42
CA ALA A 297 20.86 0.55 16.60
C ALA A 297 21.30 0.48 18.07
N GLU A 298 21.22 1.58 18.80
CA GLU A 298 21.54 1.64 20.22
C GLU A 298 20.57 0.83 21.09
N ALA A 299 19.28 0.84 20.74
CA ALA A 299 18.27 0.06 21.42
C ALA A 299 18.50 -1.46 21.25
N VAL A 300 18.94 -1.89 20.06
CA VAL A 300 19.10 -3.31 19.73
C VAL A 300 20.50 -3.84 20.05
N ALA A 301 21.55 -3.04 19.83
CA ALA A 301 22.95 -3.46 20.01
C ALA A 301 23.64 -2.82 21.23
N GLY A 302 22.91 -2.00 22.00
CA GLY A 302 23.41 -1.30 23.19
C GLY A 302 23.94 0.10 22.92
N LYS A 303 23.98 0.94 23.95
CA LYS A 303 24.30 2.38 23.88
C LYS A 303 25.64 2.76 23.21
N ALA A 304 26.55 1.80 23.12
CA ALA A 304 27.84 2.02 22.44
C ALA A 304 27.78 1.75 20.93
N ALA A 305 26.60 1.45 20.36
CA ALA A 305 26.48 1.10 18.95
C ALA A 305 26.65 2.32 18.02
N GLY A 306 26.30 3.53 18.45
CA GLY A 306 26.34 4.73 17.58
C GLY A 306 27.70 4.94 16.89
N PRO A 307 28.82 5.07 17.60
CA PRO A 307 30.15 5.21 16.97
C PRO A 307 30.52 4.02 16.08
N VAL A 308 30.07 2.82 16.42
CA VAL A 308 30.32 1.61 15.63
C VAL A 308 29.54 1.65 14.30
N VAL A 309 28.28 2.08 14.32
CA VAL A 309 27.48 2.25 13.10
C VAL A 309 28.19 3.20 12.13
N LEU A 310 28.73 4.33 12.60
CA LEU A 310 29.50 5.24 11.77
C LEU A 310 30.75 4.54 11.18
N ARG A 311 31.46 3.77 11.99
CA ARG A 311 32.61 2.98 11.51
C ARG A 311 32.21 1.92 10.48
N LEU A 312 31.06 1.29 10.62
CA LEU A 312 30.55 0.32 9.64
C LEU A 312 30.18 1.00 8.31
N VAL A 313 29.76 2.28 8.33
CA VAL A 313 29.60 3.09 7.12
C VAL A 313 30.93 3.34 6.43
N ASP A 314 31.96 3.75 7.20
CA ASP A 314 33.33 3.97 6.67
C ASP A 314 33.88 2.70 6.00
N CYS A 315 33.54 1.53 6.55
CA CYS A 315 33.94 0.24 5.99
C CYS A 315 33.02 -0.27 4.87
N SER A 316 32.08 0.53 4.37
CA SER A 316 31.07 0.14 3.35
C SER A 316 30.21 -1.08 3.73
N LEU A 317 30.13 -1.42 5.02
CA LEU A 317 29.25 -2.48 5.55
C LEU A 317 27.83 -1.97 5.80
N LEU A 318 27.66 -0.65 5.89
CA LEU A 318 26.39 0.05 5.89
C LEU A 318 26.44 1.15 4.83
N THR A 319 25.28 1.50 4.28
CA THR A 319 25.21 2.65 3.37
C THR A 319 25.30 3.97 4.16
N PRO A 320 25.79 5.06 3.57
CA PRO A 320 25.69 6.39 4.16
C PRO A 320 24.23 6.71 4.53
N PRO A 321 24.01 7.43 5.65
CA PRO A 321 22.66 7.72 6.13
C PRO A 321 21.89 8.59 5.16
N ARG A 322 20.59 8.35 5.07
CA ARG A 322 19.64 9.13 4.27
C ARG A 322 18.47 9.59 5.12
N PRO A 323 17.88 10.76 4.86
CA PRO A 323 16.61 11.13 5.46
C PRO A 323 15.53 10.11 5.09
N GLY A 324 14.80 9.61 6.10
CA GLY A 324 13.59 8.81 5.91
C GLY A 324 12.36 9.67 5.67
N PRO A 325 11.18 9.06 5.52
CA PRO A 325 9.90 9.77 5.40
C PRO A 325 9.58 10.67 6.60
N ASP A 326 10.21 10.38 7.74
CA ASP A 326 10.10 11.09 9.03
C ASP A 326 11.21 12.12 9.26
N ASP A 327 11.97 12.47 8.21
CA ASP A 327 13.15 13.33 8.22
C ASP A 327 14.32 12.86 9.12
N ARG A 328 14.23 11.69 9.75
CA ARG A 328 15.30 11.08 10.54
C ARG A 328 16.31 10.41 9.64
N LEU A 329 17.59 10.52 10.00
CA LEU A 329 18.67 9.85 9.27
C LEU A 329 18.61 8.32 9.51
N ARG A 330 18.60 7.56 8.43
CA ARG A 330 18.51 6.10 8.44
C ARG A 330 19.68 5.47 7.72
N TYR A 331 20.23 4.44 8.33
CA TYR A 331 21.30 3.59 7.81
C TYR A 331 20.69 2.33 7.23
N LEU A 332 21.25 1.81 6.15
CA LEU A 332 20.75 0.60 5.49
C LEU A 332 21.89 -0.42 5.36
N MET A 333 21.64 -1.66 5.70
CA MET A 333 22.52 -2.79 5.40
C MET A 333 22.05 -3.46 4.10
N LEU A 334 22.95 -3.59 3.13
CA LEU A 334 22.60 -4.26 1.87
C LEU A 334 22.20 -5.73 2.16
N GLU A 335 21.25 -6.26 1.39
CA GLU A 335 20.66 -7.57 1.62
C GLU A 335 21.69 -8.70 1.75
N THR A 336 22.72 -8.70 0.88
CA THR A 336 23.80 -9.69 0.95
C THR A 336 24.57 -9.62 2.27
N LEU A 337 24.82 -8.41 2.80
CA LEU A 337 25.51 -8.19 4.07
C LEU A 337 24.58 -8.53 5.24
N ARG A 338 23.29 -8.22 5.12
CA ARG A 338 22.24 -8.56 6.09
C ARG A 338 22.11 -10.07 6.26
N GLY A 339 22.01 -10.80 5.13
CA GLY A 339 21.97 -12.27 5.18
C GLY A 339 23.24 -12.89 5.80
N TYR A 340 24.43 -12.32 5.49
CA TYR A 340 25.66 -12.75 6.13
C TYR A 340 25.65 -12.46 7.64
N GLY A 341 25.23 -11.24 8.05
CA GLY A 341 25.10 -10.84 9.45
C GLY A 341 24.14 -11.74 10.24
N ALA A 342 22.97 -12.06 9.66
CA ALA A 342 21.99 -12.98 10.25
C ALA A 342 22.55 -14.40 10.44
N ALA A 343 23.33 -14.92 9.48
CA ALA A 343 24.00 -16.21 9.63
C ALA A 343 25.04 -16.17 10.78
N ARG A 344 25.85 -15.11 10.87
CA ARG A 344 26.79 -14.92 11.99
C ARG A 344 26.09 -14.73 13.33
N LEU A 345 24.93 -14.06 13.35
CA LEU A 345 24.09 -13.92 14.55
C LEU A 345 23.61 -15.30 15.06
N ALA A 346 23.17 -16.16 14.13
CA ALA A 346 22.75 -17.52 14.43
C ALA A 346 23.89 -18.37 14.99
N GLU A 347 25.05 -18.31 14.37
CA GLU A 347 26.25 -19.03 14.83
C GLU A 347 26.74 -18.57 16.21
N ALA A 348 26.54 -17.28 16.53
CA ALA A 348 26.83 -16.72 17.83
C ALA A 348 25.81 -17.09 18.91
N GLY A 349 24.62 -17.62 18.54
CA GLY A 349 23.53 -17.93 19.46
C GLY A 349 22.86 -16.69 20.04
N GLU A 350 22.97 -15.53 19.40
CA GLU A 350 22.47 -14.23 19.87
C GLU A 350 21.06 -13.88 19.33
N GLN A 351 20.42 -14.76 18.56
CA GLN A 351 19.18 -14.49 17.84
C GLN A 351 18.02 -14.07 18.74
N ASP A 352 17.78 -14.81 19.83
CA ASP A 352 16.65 -14.56 20.72
C ASP A 352 16.85 -13.24 21.49
N GLU A 353 18.07 -12.94 21.92
CA GLU A 353 18.42 -11.69 22.60
C GLU A 353 18.16 -10.49 21.69
N VAL A 354 18.63 -10.57 20.45
CA VAL A 354 18.49 -9.48 19.47
C VAL A 354 17.04 -9.34 19.01
N ALA A 355 16.30 -10.44 18.82
CA ALA A 355 14.89 -10.38 18.46
C ALA A 355 14.05 -9.74 19.57
N ALA A 356 14.30 -10.08 20.83
CA ALA A 356 13.64 -9.46 21.98
C ALA A 356 13.99 -7.97 22.12
N ALA A 357 15.25 -7.58 21.86
CA ALA A 357 15.67 -6.19 21.88
C ALA A 357 15.00 -5.39 20.74
N LEU A 358 14.89 -5.96 19.52
CA LEU A 358 14.18 -5.35 18.41
C LEU A 358 12.68 -5.20 18.70
N ALA A 359 12.09 -6.19 19.36
CA ALA A 359 10.70 -6.14 19.80
C ALA A 359 10.47 -5.03 20.85
N GLY A 360 11.40 -4.89 21.81
CA GLY A 360 11.39 -3.77 22.77
C GLY A 360 11.47 -2.40 22.09
N TYR A 361 12.37 -2.25 21.11
CA TYR A 361 12.49 -1.02 20.31
C TYR A 361 11.19 -0.72 19.53
N ALA A 362 10.67 -1.69 18.79
CA ALA A 362 9.44 -1.51 18.01
C ALA A 362 8.26 -1.13 18.90
N LEU A 363 8.14 -1.75 20.06
CA LEU A 363 7.09 -1.43 21.01
C LEU A 363 7.22 -0.01 21.57
N GLN A 364 8.43 0.41 21.93
CA GLN A 364 8.68 1.79 22.36
C GLN A 364 8.29 2.79 21.29
N VAL A 365 8.75 2.59 20.05
CA VAL A 365 8.38 3.45 18.90
C VAL A 365 6.88 3.50 18.71
N ALA A 366 6.20 2.35 18.72
CA ALA A 366 4.77 2.29 18.51
C ALA A 366 3.98 3.03 19.60
N GLU A 367 4.37 2.89 20.89
CA GLU A 367 3.70 3.55 22.00
C GLU A 367 3.96 5.07 22.02
N GLU A 368 5.18 5.52 21.73
CA GLU A 368 5.52 6.94 21.60
C GLU A 368 4.77 7.58 20.41
N ALA A 369 4.80 6.94 19.25
CA ALA A 369 4.05 7.40 18.09
C ALA A 369 2.53 7.39 18.33
N ALA A 370 2.01 6.37 19.02
CA ALA A 370 0.60 6.33 19.41
C ALA A 370 0.20 7.57 20.22
N ALA A 371 1.02 8.03 21.16
CA ALA A 371 0.75 9.25 21.91
C ALA A 371 0.61 10.47 20.99
N GLY A 372 1.45 10.62 19.97
CA GLY A 372 1.35 11.67 18.96
C GLY A 372 0.09 11.55 18.10
N LEU A 373 -0.27 10.33 17.68
CA LEU A 373 -1.48 10.06 16.89
C LEU A 373 -2.79 10.43 17.62
N TRP A 374 -2.77 10.50 18.95
CA TRP A 374 -3.92 10.92 19.75
C TRP A 374 -4.02 12.44 19.95
N THR A 375 -3.15 13.24 19.31
CA THR A 375 -3.15 14.70 19.35
C THR A 375 -3.40 15.30 17.97
N ARG A 376 -3.87 16.56 17.93
CA ARG A 376 -4.10 17.26 16.66
C ARG A 376 -2.80 17.65 15.95
N THR A 377 -1.77 18.00 16.71
CA THR A 377 -0.51 18.51 16.16
C THR A 377 0.54 17.45 15.92
N GLY A 378 0.53 16.36 16.70
CA GLY A 378 1.51 15.28 16.60
C GLY A 378 1.19 14.21 15.56
N GLU A 379 -0.06 14.14 15.07
CA GLU A 379 -0.50 13.10 14.14
C GLU A 379 0.37 12.98 12.87
N PRO A 380 0.74 14.06 12.14
CA PRO A 380 1.50 13.93 10.92
C PRO A 380 2.90 13.36 11.14
N ASP A 381 3.60 13.80 12.18
CA ASP A 381 4.95 13.35 12.51
C ASP A 381 4.96 11.90 12.99
N ALA A 382 4.02 11.55 13.88
CA ALA A 382 3.85 10.20 14.36
C ALA A 382 3.50 9.22 13.24
N ALA A 383 2.64 9.62 12.30
CA ALA A 383 2.26 8.80 11.16
C ALA A 383 3.47 8.57 10.23
N ARG A 384 4.25 9.61 9.90
CA ARG A 384 5.48 9.47 9.09
C ARG A 384 6.52 8.59 9.76
N TRP A 385 6.67 8.69 11.08
CA TRP A 385 7.56 7.82 11.83
C TRP A 385 7.17 6.35 11.72
N LEU A 386 5.88 6.02 11.91
CA LEU A 386 5.40 4.65 11.76
C LEU A 386 5.46 4.15 10.30
N ASP A 387 5.27 5.03 9.31
CA ASP A 387 5.47 4.68 7.90
C ASP A 387 6.93 4.27 7.65
N ALA A 388 7.88 4.95 8.27
CA ALA A 388 9.30 4.63 8.16
C ALA A 388 9.71 3.34 8.88
N GLU A 389 8.97 2.92 9.92
CA GLU A 389 9.22 1.70 10.69
C GLU A 389 8.29 0.53 10.30
N ASP A 390 7.49 0.66 9.24
CA ASP A 390 6.47 -0.32 8.86
C ASP A 390 7.01 -1.77 8.74
N ALA A 391 8.18 -1.93 8.12
CA ALA A 391 8.81 -3.25 7.99
C ALA A 391 9.21 -3.83 9.35
N THR A 392 9.77 -3.00 10.25
CA THR A 392 10.13 -3.41 11.62
C THR A 392 8.88 -3.82 12.41
N MET A 393 7.79 -3.03 12.32
CA MET A 393 6.52 -3.34 13.01
C MET A 393 5.95 -4.68 12.55
N ARG A 394 5.94 -4.93 11.22
CA ARG A 394 5.44 -6.21 10.68
C ARG A 394 6.28 -7.40 11.12
N GLN A 395 7.61 -7.30 11.04
CA GLN A 395 8.50 -8.38 11.47
C GLN A 395 8.32 -8.71 12.95
N VAL A 396 8.27 -7.67 13.80
CA VAL A 396 8.11 -7.86 15.24
C VAL A 396 6.73 -8.41 15.58
N LEU A 397 5.66 -7.97 14.93
CA LEU A 397 4.33 -8.55 15.14
C LEU A 397 4.33 -10.05 14.81
N ALA A 398 4.89 -10.44 13.66
CA ALA A 398 4.97 -11.85 13.27
C ALA A 398 5.75 -12.68 14.29
N TRP A 399 6.88 -12.16 14.77
CA TRP A 399 7.67 -12.82 15.81
C TRP A 399 6.92 -12.91 17.15
N ALA A 400 6.30 -11.81 17.58
CA ALA A 400 5.63 -11.69 18.87
C ALA A 400 4.41 -12.63 18.99
N MET A 401 3.70 -12.90 17.91
CA MET A 401 2.58 -13.86 17.89
C MET A 401 3.00 -15.27 18.36
N GLY A 402 4.22 -15.69 18.06
CA GLY A 402 4.73 -17.02 18.44
C GLY A 402 5.58 -17.03 19.72
N HIS A 403 6.14 -15.87 20.14
CA HIS A 403 7.16 -15.83 21.19
C HIS A 403 6.78 -14.96 22.38
N ASP A 404 6.07 -13.84 22.17
CA ASP A 404 5.64 -12.90 23.21
C ASP A 404 4.29 -12.28 22.90
N PRO A 405 3.17 -12.99 23.21
CA PRO A 405 1.82 -12.49 22.97
C PRO A 405 1.50 -11.15 23.66
N GLU A 406 2.22 -10.82 24.74
CA GLU A 406 2.10 -9.54 25.44
C GLU A 406 2.52 -8.38 24.53
N VAL A 407 3.67 -8.51 23.89
CA VAL A 407 4.18 -7.53 22.91
C VAL A 407 3.23 -7.44 21.71
N ALA A 408 2.74 -8.56 21.20
CA ALA A 408 1.80 -8.57 20.08
C ALA A 408 0.51 -7.76 20.40
N VAL A 409 -0.07 -7.98 21.59
CA VAL A 409 -1.26 -7.25 22.06
C VAL A 409 -0.96 -5.74 22.18
N ARG A 410 0.16 -5.37 22.80
CA ARG A 410 0.52 -3.95 22.99
C ARG A 410 0.79 -3.24 21.67
N LEU A 411 1.48 -3.89 20.74
CA LEU A 411 1.70 -3.37 19.38
C LEU A 411 0.38 -3.18 18.63
N ALA A 412 -0.50 -4.17 18.63
CA ALA A 412 -1.80 -4.07 17.97
C ALA A 412 -2.62 -2.89 18.51
N ILE A 413 -2.58 -2.66 19.84
CA ILE A 413 -3.22 -1.51 20.48
C ILE A 413 -2.59 -0.19 20.05
N ALA A 414 -1.28 -0.08 20.04
CA ALA A 414 -0.57 1.15 19.70
C ALA A 414 -0.74 1.55 18.23
N LEU A 415 -0.70 0.58 17.31
CA LEU A 415 -0.73 0.82 15.87
C LEU A 415 -2.13 1.10 15.29
N ARG A 416 -3.22 0.93 16.07
CA ARG A 416 -4.60 1.05 15.59
C ARG A 416 -4.89 2.34 14.83
N MET A 417 -4.55 3.50 15.40
CA MET A 417 -4.84 4.80 14.78
C MET A 417 -4.03 5.04 13.50
N TRP A 418 -2.81 4.56 13.45
CA TRP A 418 -2.00 4.61 12.24
C TRP A 418 -2.59 3.73 11.14
N TRP A 419 -3.00 2.50 11.46
CA TRP A 419 -3.66 1.64 10.49
C TRP A 419 -5.01 2.20 10.04
N PHE A 420 -5.78 2.83 10.94
CA PHE A 420 -6.97 3.57 10.54
C PHE A 420 -6.62 4.68 9.56
N LEU A 421 -5.68 5.56 9.90
CA LEU A 421 -5.24 6.69 9.07
C LEU A 421 -4.77 6.24 7.67
N ARG A 422 -4.02 5.15 7.61
CA ARG A 422 -3.53 4.54 6.36
C ARG A 422 -4.53 3.55 5.74
N GLY A 423 -5.67 3.33 6.37
CA GLY A 423 -6.76 2.47 5.93
C GLY A 423 -6.41 0.99 5.80
N ARG A 424 -5.54 0.47 6.62
CA ARG A 424 -5.13 -0.94 6.67
C ARG A 424 -6.04 -1.75 7.62
N LEU A 425 -7.34 -1.61 7.48
CA LEU A 425 -8.32 -2.10 8.45
C LEU A 425 -8.60 -3.61 8.42
N PRO A 426 -8.64 -4.29 7.25
CA PRO A 426 -8.94 -5.73 7.22
C PRO A 426 -7.87 -6.59 7.89
N GLY A 427 -6.59 -6.31 7.63
CA GLY A 427 -5.47 -7.01 8.30
C GLY A 427 -5.46 -6.76 9.81
N LEU A 428 -5.82 -5.55 10.23
CA LEU A 428 -6.00 -5.20 11.65
C LEU A 428 -7.09 -6.06 12.30
N TYR A 429 -8.24 -6.24 11.64
CA TYR A 429 -9.35 -7.01 12.21
C TYR A 429 -8.97 -8.48 12.46
N SER A 430 -8.32 -9.11 11.49
CA SER A 430 -7.83 -10.48 11.65
C SER A 430 -6.84 -10.62 12.80
N LEU A 431 -5.87 -9.71 12.89
CA LEU A 431 -4.87 -9.69 13.96
C LEU A 431 -5.52 -9.48 15.34
N LEU A 432 -6.44 -8.50 15.47
CA LEU A 432 -7.10 -8.20 16.73
C LEU A 432 -7.95 -9.37 17.23
N ARG A 433 -8.61 -10.09 16.34
CA ARG A 433 -9.34 -11.32 16.70
C ARG A 433 -8.42 -12.39 17.26
N GLU A 434 -7.26 -12.59 16.67
CA GLU A 434 -6.28 -13.56 17.12
C GLU A 434 -5.69 -13.16 18.47
N VAL A 435 -5.22 -11.92 18.64
CA VAL A 435 -4.63 -11.46 19.89
C VAL A 435 -5.64 -11.34 21.03
N THR A 436 -6.96 -11.24 20.78
CA THR A 436 -7.99 -11.26 21.80
C THR A 436 -7.97 -12.56 22.62
N GLY A 437 -7.59 -13.69 21.97
CA GLY A 437 -7.44 -14.98 22.62
C GLY A 437 -6.33 -15.04 23.67
N TYR A 438 -5.36 -14.14 23.61
CA TYR A 438 -4.26 -14.08 24.58
C TYR A 438 -4.56 -13.25 25.83
N ALA A 439 -5.65 -12.47 25.82
CA ALA A 439 -6.04 -11.63 26.94
C ALA A 439 -7.16 -12.29 27.76
N LYS A 440 -7.04 -12.22 29.10
CA LYS A 440 -8.07 -12.77 30.00
C LYS A 440 -9.37 -11.98 29.86
N PRO A 441 -10.50 -12.64 29.54
CA PRO A 441 -11.80 -11.98 29.43
C PRO A 441 -12.11 -11.08 30.63
N GLY A 442 -12.59 -9.86 30.36
CA GLY A 442 -12.94 -8.87 31.37
C GLY A 442 -11.75 -8.14 32.04
N SER A 443 -10.50 -8.44 31.67
CA SER A 443 -9.35 -7.62 32.09
C SER A 443 -9.29 -6.32 31.25
N ASP A 444 -8.63 -5.28 31.77
CA ASP A 444 -8.47 -3.99 31.07
C ASP A 444 -7.86 -4.16 29.68
N ARG A 445 -6.92 -5.08 29.54
CA ARG A 445 -6.29 -5.41 28.28
C ARG A 445 -7.28 -6.05 27.31
N TRP A 446 -8.02 -7.06 27.77
CA TRP A 446 -9.06 -7.67 26.96
C TRP A 446 -10.10 -6.64 26.53
N CYS A 447 -10.55 -5.76 27.43
CA CYS A 447 -11.48 -4.69 27.09
C CYS A 447 -10.95 -3.77 25.97
N ARG A 448 -9.67 -3.41 26.02
CA ARG A 448 -9.05 -2.58 24.96
C ARG A 448 -9.00 -3.30 23.62
N VAL A 449 -8.52 -4.56 23.60
CA VAL A 449 -8.44 -5.33 22.34
C VAL A 449 -9.83 -5.58 21.78
N GLN A 450 -10.78 -5.96 22.65
CA GLN A 450 -12.17 -6.20 22.26
C GLN A 450 -12.82 -4.97 21.64
N SER A 451 -12.64 -3.79 22.26
CA SER A 451 -13.10 -2.52 21.68
C SER A 451 -12.49 -2.25 20.31
N GLN A 452 -11.20 -2.46 20.17
CA GLN A 452 -10.51 -2.22 18.89
C GLN A 452 -10.92 -3.21 17.79
N ALA A 453 -11.13 -4.48 18.16
CA ALA A 453 -11.66 -5.48 17.24
C ALA A 453 -13.09 -5.11 16.78
N GLY A 454 -13.93 -4.60 17.69
CA GLY A 454 -15.26 -4.10 17.35
C GLY A 454 -15.22 -2.94 16.34
N TRP A 455 -14.36 -1.95 16.57
CA TRP A 455 -14.17 -0.86 15.61
C TRP A 455 -13.62 -1.34 14.26
N ALA A 456 -12.62 -2.23 14.27
CA ALA A 456 -12.05 -2.79 13.05
C ALA A 456 -13.09 -3.60 12.25
N ALA A 457 -13.97 -4.34 12.92
CA ALA A 457 -15.10 -5.05 12.30
C ALA A 457 -16.04 -4.08 11.58
N ILE A 458 -16.51 -3.03 12.27
CA ILE A 458 -17.41 -2.01 11.70
C ILE A 458 -16.77 -1.35 10.48
N TRP A 459 -15.50 -0.94 10.58
CA TRP A 459 -14.79 -0.29 9.47
C TRP A 459 -14.50 -1.23 8.29
N SER A 460 -14.52 -2.56 8.54
CA SER A 460 -14.41 -3.59 7.51
C SER A 460 -15.79 -4.06 6.99
N SER A 461 -16.86 -3.33 7.35
CA SER A 461 -18.26 -3.63 6.98
C SER A 461 -18.84 -4.92 7.59
N ASP A 462 -18.17 -5.51 8.59
CA ASP A 462 -18.73 -6.59 9.41
C ASP A 462 -19.51 -5.98 10.58
N LEU A 463 -20.69 -5.41 10.28
CA LEU A 463 -21.52 -4.72 11.27
C LEU A 463 -22.06 -5.66 12.35
N ALA A 464 -22.42 -6.89 11.98
CA ALA A 464 -22.92 -7.90 12.91
C ALA A 464 -21.81 -8.35 13.86
N GLY A 465 -20.63 -8.70 13.34
CA GLY A 465 -19.48 -9.03 14.16
C GLY A 465 -19.05 -7.89 15.08
N GLY A 466 -19.10 -6.65 14.60
CA GLY A 466 -18.84 -5.46 15.41
C GLY A 466 -19.84 -5.31 16.56
N LEU A 467 -21.13 -5.49 16.28
CA LEU A 467 -22.19 -5.45 17.30
C LEU A 467 -22.00 -6.53 18.37
N ASP A 468 -21.65 -7.76 17.96
CA ASP A 468 -21.40 -8.87 18.88
C ASP A 468 -20.19 -8.59 19.80
N LEU A 469 -19.07 -8.09 19.23
CA LEU A 469 -17.87 -7.73 19.99
C LEU A 469 -18.12 -6.65 21.02
N PHE A 470 -18.83 -5.58 20.66
CA PHE A 470 -19.21 -4.52 21.60
C PHE A 470 -20.27 -4.95 22.60
N SER A 471 -21.16 -5.90 22.23
CA SER A 471 -22.12 -6.47 23.18
C SER A 471 -21.41 -7.31 24.24
N ALA A 472 -20.48 -8.17 23.83
CA ALA A 472 -19.65 -8.93 24.76
C ALA A 472 -18.82 -8.02 25.67
N LEU A 473 -18.31 -6.90 25.13
CA LEU A 473 -17.58 -5.90 25.94
C LEU A 473 -18.51 -5.25 26.97
N ARG A 474 -19.68 -4.79 26.54
CA ARG A 474 -20.71 -4.24 27.46
C ARG A 474 -21.02 -5.21 28.57
N ASP A 475 -21.40 -6.44 28.23
CA ASP A 475 -21.82 -7.45 29.19
C ASP A 475 -20.75 -7.78 30.24
N ALA A 476 -19.46 -7.69 29.82
CA ALA A 476 -18.33 -7.90 30.74
C ALA A 476 -18.10 -6.74 31.74
N VAL A 477 -18.61 -5.52 31.45
CA VAL A 477 -18.36 -4.31 32.27
C VAL A 477 -19.61 -3.58 32.75
N GLU A 478 -20.81 -4.00 32.34
CA GLU A 478 -22.11 -3.33 32.69
C GLU A 478 -22.33 -3.17 34.20
N ASP A 479 -22.01 -4.20 34.98
CA ASP A 479 -22.18 -4.21 36.43
C ASP A 479 -21.03 -3.54 37.20
N ARG A 480 -20.07 -2.94 36.48
CA ARG A 480 -18.94 -2.24 37.10
C ARG A 480 -19.21 -0.73 37.18
N PRO A 481 -18.47 0.00 38.01
CA PRO A 481 -18.50 1.47 37.95
C PRO A 481 -18.25 1.99 36.53
N PRO A 482 -18.82 3.16 36.22
CA PRO A 482 -18.57 3.79 34.89
C PRO A 482 -17.10 3.78 34.52
N SER A 483 -16.82 3.35 33.31
CA SER A 483 -15.45 3.14 32.84
C SER A 483 -15.33 3.51 31.37
N ARG A 484 -14.11 3.76 30.92
CA ARG A 484 -13.81 3.96 29.50
C ARG A 484 -14.31 2.78 28.66
N ALA A 485 -14.16 1.55 29.16
CA ALA A 485 -14.61 0.35 28.45
C ALA A 485 -16.13 0.32 28.26
N LEU A 486 -16.92 0.74 29.26
CA LEU A 486 -18.36 0.86 29.11
C LEU A 486 -18.75 1.94 28.10
N ALA A 487 -18.09 3.11 28.14
CA ALA A 487 -18.32 4.18 27.17
C ALA A 487 -18.02 3.70 25.74
N GLU A 488 -16.88 3.04 25.51
CA GLU A 488 -16.48 2.48 24.21
C GLU A 488 -17.47 1.40 23.72
N ALA A 489 -17.93 0.53 24.60
CA ALA A 489 -18.91 -0.51 24.28
C ALA A 489 -20.22 0.09 23.78
N LEU A 490 -20.77 1.06 24.52
CA LEU A 490 -22.04 1.70 24.19
C LEU A 490 -21.93 2.56 22.92
N VAL A 491 -20.86 3.33 22.77
CA VAL A 491 -20.62 4.16 21.58
C VAL A 491 -20.41 3.28 20.33
N GLY A 492 -19.66 2.21 20.45
CA GLY A 492 -19.45 1.26 19.35
C GLY A 492 -20.74 0.53 18.95
N ARG A 493 -21.54 0.10 19.95
CA ARG A 493 -22.87 -0.49 19.70
C ARG A 493 -23.80 0.50 19.03
N SER A 494 -23.84 1.75 19.49
CA SER A 494 -24.64 2.81 18.87
C SER A 494 -24.33 2.97 17.39
N LYS A 495 -23.06 2.94 17.02
CA LYS A 495 -22.62 2.98 15.62
C LYS A 495 -23.11 1.76 14.83
N ALA A 496 -22.87 0.55 15.34
CA ALA A 496 -23.26 -0.69 14.67
C ALA A 496 -24.79 -0.79 14.50
N LEU A 497 -25.55 -0.50 15.56
CA LEU A 497 -27.01 -0.51 15.55
C LEU A 497 -27.59 0.50 14.55
N ARG A 498 -27.00 1.70 14.48
CA ARG A 498 -27.43 2.72 13.53
C ARG A 498 -27.24 2.26 12.08
N GLU A 499 -26.06 1.71 11.76
CA GLU A 499 -25.79 1.18 10.40
C GLU A 499 -26.68 -0.03 10.06
N LEU A 500 -27.14 -0.77 11.07
CA LEU A 500 -28.10 -1.86 10.91
C LEU A 500 -29.59 -1.40 10.92
N GLY A 501 -29.86 -0.08 10.89
CA GLY A 501 -31.20 0.47 10.87
C GLY A 501 -31.95 0.43 12.22
N ARG A 502 -31.31 -0.05 13.31
CA ARG A 502 -31.93 -0.17 14.66
C ARG A 502 -31.84 1.16 15.41
N LEU A 503 -32.48 2.21 14.88
CA LEU A 503 -32.27 3.62 15.29
C LEU A 503 -32.62 3.93 16.75
N THR A 504 -33.70 3.32 17.29
CA THR A 504 -34.11 3.56 18.68
C THR A 504 -33.06 3.07 19.66
N GLU A 505 -32.56 1.85 19.47
CA GLU A 505 -31.52 1.25 20.31
C GLU A 505 -30.19 1.98 20.14
N ALA A 506 -29.86 2.39 18.90
CA ALA A 506 -28.70 3.20 18.64
C ALA A 506 -28.68 4.52 19.39
N ALA A 507 -29.83 5.23 19.43
CA ALA A 507 -29.96 6.49 20.15
C ALA A 507 -29.91 6.29 21.68
N GLU A 508 -30.44 5.20 22.20
CA GLU A 508 -30.36 4.87 23.62
C GLU A 508 -28.93 4.58 24.06
N ASP A 509 -28.23 3.68 23.35
CA ASP A 509 -26.83 3.35 23.62
C ASP A 509 -25.94 4.59 23.43
N GLY A 510 -26.22 5.42 22.42
CA GLY A 510 -25.48 6.66 22.18
C GLY A 510 -25.59 7.65 23.33
N ARG A 511 -26.79 7.86 23.90
CA ARG A 511 -26.99 8.75 25.08
C ARG A 511 -26.31 8.19 26.32
N ARG A 512 -26.44 6.90 26.58
CA ARG A 512 -25.77 6.22 27.72
C ARG A 512 -24.25 6.29 27.54
N GLY A 513 -23.76 6.03 26.35
CA GLY A 513 -22.32 6.11 26.01
C GLY A 513 -21.77 7.53 26.18
N LEU A 514 -22.54 8.56 25.75
CA LEU A 514 -22.19 9.96 25.96
C LEU A 514 -22.09 10.32 27.45
N ALA A 515 -23.06 9.88 28.23
CA ALA A 515 -23.07 10.11 29.70
C ALA A 515 -21.86 9.42 30.34
N ALA A 516 -21.62 8.16 30.05
CA ALA A 516 -20.45 7.42 30.55
C ALA A 516 -19.11 8.05 30.13
N ALA A 517 -19.00 8.50 28.89
CA ALA A 517 -17.77 9.15 28.39
C ALA A 517 -17.48 10.46 29.15
N ARG A 518 -18.53 11.27 29.43
CA ARG A 518 -18.41 12.51 30.19
C ARG A 518 -18.03 12.24 31.65
N GLU A 519 -18.65 11.25 32.28
CA GLU A 519 -18.39 10.90 33.68
C GLU A 519 -16.93 10.47 33.89
N VAL A 520 -16.36 9.73 32.96
CA VAL A 520 -14.96 9.26 33.05
C VAL A 520 -13.93 10.18 32.37
N GLY A 521 -14.36 11.33 31.85
CA GLY A 521 -13.47 12.26 31.17
C GLY A 521 -12.81 11.67 29.93
N TYR A 522 -13.62 11.05 29.03
CA TYR A 522 -13.12 10.39 27.80
C TYR A 522 -13.53 11.16 26.54
N PRO A 523 -12.74 12.18 26.10
CA PRO A 523 -13.05 13.07 24.99
C PRO A 523 -13.38 12.37 23.69
N TYR A 524 -12.60 11.35 23.32
CA TYR A 524 -12.81 10.58 22.09
C TYR A 524 -14.18 9.89 22.07
N GLY A 525 -14.59 9.26 23.16
CA GLY A 525 -15.91 8.64 23.30
C GLY A 525 -17.04 9.67 23.25
N GLU A 526 -16.85 10.84 23.89
CA GLU A 526 -17.82 11.93 23.86
C GLU A 526 -18.07 12.42 22.43
N VAL A 527 -17.02 12.71 21.69
CA VAL A 527 -17.11 13.22 20.31
C VAL A 527 -17.76 12.20 19.37
N LEU A 528 -17.39 10.93 19.47
CA LEU A 528 -18.01 9.87 18.66
C LEU A 528 -19.50 9.70 19.00
N ALA A 529 -19.86 9.72 20.28
CA ALA A 529 -21.27 9.63 20.71
C ALA A 529 -22.09 10.80 20.16
N LEU A 530 -21.57 12.04 20.21
CA LEU A 530 -22.23 13.21 19.63
C LEU A 530 -22.45 13.05 18.13
N GLY A 531 -21.46 12.59 17.39
CA GLY A 531 -21.57 12.33 15.95
C GLY A 531 -22.62 11.26 15.61
N HIS A 532 -22.65 10.15 16.37
CA HIS A 532 -23.64 9.09 16.16
C HIS A 532 -25.07 9.54 16.50
N LEU A 533 -25.22 10.33 17.56
CA LEU A 533 -26.50 10.92 17.92
C LEU A 533 -26.97 11.97 16.91
N ALA A 534 -26.05 12.75 16.31
CA ALA A 534 -26.38 13.67 15.24
C ALA A 534 -26.99 12.93 14.04
N PHE A 535 -26.36 11.84 13.61
CA PHE A 535 -26.92 11.00 12.57
C PHE A 535 -28.26 10.33 12.98
N ALA A 536 -28.39 9.89 14.21
CA ALA A 536 -29.67 9.32 14.69
C ALA A 536 -30.81 10.36 14.69
N ALA A 537 -30.52 11.62 15.03
CA ALA A 537 -31.49 12.72 14.92
C ALA A 537 -31.86 13.03 13.46
N ALA A 538 -30.88 13.06 12.56
CA ALA A 538 -31.13 13.25 11.13
C ALA A 538 -31.98 12.13 10.52
N ALA A 539 -31.79 10.90 10.97
CA ALA A 539 -32.57 9.74 10.52
C ALA A 539 -34.08 9.82 10.86
N VAL A 540 -34.43 10.59 11.87
CA VAL A 540 -35.86 10.87 12.25
C VAL A 540 -36.27 12.27 11.81
N ASP A 541 -35.54 12.90 10.90
CA ASP A 541 -35.79 14.23 10.32
C ASP A 541 -35.72 15.41 11.35
N ASP A 542 -35.11 15.19 12.54
CA ASP A 542 -34.81 16.29 13.47
C ASP A 542 -33.48 16.96 13.12
N LEU A 543 -33.50 17.69 12.02
CA LEU A 543 -32.29 18.36 11.49
C LEU A 543 -31.79 19.46 12.43
N SER A 544 -32.62 20.06 13.24
CA SER A 544 -32.21 21.09 14.19
C SER A 544 -31.31 20.50 15.27
N GLU A 545 -31.71 19.38 15.85
CA GLU A 545 -30.95 18.66 16.87
C GLU A 545 -29.68 18.02 16.22
N ALA A 546 -29.81 17.48 15.02
CA ALA A 546 -28.69 16.91 14.27
C ALA A 546 -27.57 17.93 14.07
N VAL A 547 -27.89 19.15 13.55
CA VAL A 547 -26.92 20.24 13.36
C VAL A 547 -26.31 20.68 14.70
N ARG A 548 -27.10 20.77 15.75
CA ARG A 548 -26.62 21.16 17.09
C ARG A 548 -25.58 20.17 17.61
N LEU A 549 -25.86 18.87 17.52
CA LEU A 549 -24.99 17.79 18.01
C LEU A 549 -23.72 17.70 17.14
N ALA A 550 -23.86 17.79 15.82
CA ALA A 550 -22.72 17.74 14.89
C ALA A 550 -21.77 18.94 15.08
N ARG A 551 -22.30 20.16 15.30
CA ARG A 551 -21.48 21.33 15.65
C ARG A 551 -20.78 21.19 16.98
N GLN A 552 -21.43 20.59 17.98
CA GLN A 552 -20.82 20.33 19.27
C GLN A 552 -19.65 19.33 19.14
N ALA A 553 -19.76 18.34 18.26
CA ALA A 553 -18.69 17.40 17.97
C ALA A 553 -17.52 18.07 17.21
N ASP A 554 -17.81 18.84 16.16
CA ASP A 554 -16.84 19.52 15.32
C ASP A 554 -16.03 20.59 16.09
N GLN A 555 -16.70 21.36 16.94
CA GLN A 555 -16.13 22.43 17.78
C GLN A 555 -15.71 21.93 19.17
N PHE A 556 -15.51 20.63 19.33
CA PHE A 556 -15.13 20.06 20.61
C PHE A 556 -13.82 20.66 21.17
N PRO A 557 -13.82 21.21 22.39
CA PRO A 557 -12.66 21.96 22.92
C PRO A 557 -11.55 21.05 23.46
N GLY A 558 -11.83 19.76 23.66
CA GLY A 558 -10.87 18.80 24.21
C GLY A 558 -9.86 18.28 23.17
N GLU A 559 -8.79 17.67 23.67
CA GLU A 559 -7.80 17.01 22.84
C GLU A 559 -8.37 15.74 22.23
N ILE A 560 -8.35 15.63 20.91
CA ILE A 560 -8.78 14.46 20.14
C ILE A 560 -7.84 14.27 18.95
N PRO A 561 -7.71 13.04 18.41
CA PRO A 561 -6.95 12.80 17.18
C PRO A 561 -7.38 13.71 16.03
N ALA A 562 -6.43 14.22 15.25
CA ALA A 562 -6.76 15.08 14.11
C ALA A 562 -7.62 14.37 13.06
N SER A 563 -7.41 13.06 12.85
CA SER A 563 -8.26 12.21 12.00
C SER A 563 -9.71 12.17 12.47
N ILE A 564 -9.95 12.17 13.79
CA ILE A 564 -11.29 12.20 14.38
C ILE A 564 -11.91 13.59 14.24
N ALA A 565 -11.13 14.66 14.40
CA ALA A 565 -11.60 16.02 14.13
C ALA A 565 -12.08 16.16 12.67
N ARG A 566 -11.31 15.61 11.70
CA ARG A 566 -11.73 15.56 10.28
C ARG A 566 -12.99 14.73 10.06
N ALA A 567 -13.15 13.62 10.77
CA ALA A 567 -14.38 12.84 10.72
C ALA A 567 -15.60 13.63 11.27
N CYS A 568 -15.41 14.43 12.32
CA CYS A 568 -16.45 15.31 12.84
C CYS A 568 -16.86 16.40 11.84
N SER A 569 -15.87 17.01 11.17
CA SER A 569 -16.13 17.98 10.09
C SER A 569 -16.88 17.32 8.92
N GLY A 570 -16.55 16.08 8.57
CA GLY A 570 -17.29 15.29 7.59
C GLY A 570 -18.73 15.01 8.03
N THR A 571 -18.95 14.67 9.31
CA THR A 571 -20.28 14.48 9.88
C THR A 571 -21.09 15.78 9.84
N LEU A 572 -20.52 16.89 10.27
CA LEU A 572 -21.18 18.19 10.21
C LEU A 572 -21.50 18.60 8.77
N THR A 573 -20.59 18.37 7.84
CA THR A 573 -20.82 18.64 6.41
C THR A 573 -22.04 17.86 5.89
N GLU A 574 -22.12 16.57 6.18
CA GLU A 574 -23.24 15.72 5.76
C GLU A 574 -24.58 16.22 6.30
N ILE A 575 -24.62 16.52 7.59
CA ILE A 575 -25.83 17.03 8.25
C ILE A 575 -26.23 18.42 7.71
N LEU A 576 -25.26 19.31 7.43
CA LEU A 576 -25.54 20.60 6.79
C LEU A 576 -26.07 20.47 5.37
N ILE A 577 -25.57 19.49 4.60
CA ILE A 577 -26.11 19.16 3.27
C ILE A 577 -27.57 18.72 3.40
N GLN A 578 -27.90 17.86 4.35
CA GLN A 578 -29.29 17.42 4.60
C GLN A 578 -30.19 18.55 5.10
N ALA A 579 -29.61 19.55 5.76
CA ALA A 579 -30.32 20.75 6.20
C ALA A 579 -30.40 21.87 5.15
N ASP A 580 -29.98 21.62 3.91
CA ASP A 580 -29.93 22.57 2.78
C ASP A 580 -29.00 23.80 3.01
N ASP A 581 -28.12 23.76 4.06
CA ASP A 581 -27.12 24.82 4.29
C ASP A 581 -25.79 24.52 3.58
N PHE A 582 -25.85 24.55 2.24
CA PHE A 582 -24.71 24.21 1.37
C PHE A 582 -23.54 25.16 1.57
N ALA A 583 -23.79 26.44 1.88
CA ALA A 583 -22.73 27.42 2.09
C ALA A 583 -21.95 27.15 3.39
N ALA A 584 -22.62 26.74 4.47
CA ALA A 584 -21.96 26.30 5.69
C ALA A 584 -21.22 24.97 5.48
N ALA A 585 -21.83 24.03 4.75
CA ALA A 585 -21.22 22.75 4.43
C ALA A 585 -19.88 22.92 3.68
N GLU A 586 -19.81 23.79 2.66
CA GLU A 586 -18.59 24.05 1.90
C GLU A 586 -17.50 24.68 2.78
N ARG A 587 -17.86 25.62 3.67
CA ARG A 587 -16.91 26.24 4.60
C ARG A 587 -16.30 25.23 5.59
N VAL A 588 -16.99 24.16 5.95
CA VAL A 588 -16.51 23.10 6.84
C VAL A 588 -15.72 22.05 6.04
N CYS A 589 -16.25 21.60 4.91
CA CYS A 589 -15.69 20.51 4.13
C CYS A 589 -14.33 20.86 3.49
N SER A 590 -14.20 22.04 2.92
CA SER A 590 -13.00 22.43 2.16
C SER A 590 -11.72 22.39 2.99
N PRO A 591 -11.62 23.01 4.18
CA PRO A 591 -10.42 22.90 5.01
C PRO A 591 -10.21 21.49 5.56
N ALA A 592 -11.28 20.73 5.86
CA ALA A 592 -11.16 19.35 6.32
C ALA A 592 -10.59 18.43 5.24
N LEU A 593 -11.00 18.62 3.97
CA LEU A 593 -10.45 17.87 2.84
C LEU A 593 -8.98 18.21 2.61
N ALA A 594 -8.59 19.48 2.65
CA ALA A 594 -7.20 19.91 2.54
C ALA A 594 -6.34 19.24 3.62
N ALA A 595 -6.76 19.35 4.89
CA ALA A 595 -6.06 18.70 6.01
C ALA A 595 -6.01 17.17 5.90
N SER A 596 -7.03 16.54 5.31
CA SER A 596 -7.05 15.09 5.08
C SER A 596 -6.01 14.68 4.01
N ARG A 597 -5.87 15.47 2.95
CA ARG A 597 -4.85 15.25 1.92
C ARG A 597 -3.44 15.42 2.47
N ASP A 598 -3.20 16.49 3.23
CA ASP A 598 -1.89 16.79 3.83
C ASP A 598 -1.44 15.69 4.81
N ALA A 599 -2.38 15.12 5.56
CA ALA A 599 -2.11 14.03 6.51
C ALA A 599 -2.02 12.64 5.84
N GLY A 600 -2.38 12.49 4.57
CA GLY A 600 -2.57 11.20 3.92
C GLY A 600 -3.64 10.34 4.63
N ASP A 601 -4.73 10.98 5.07
CA ASP A 601 -5.84 10.34 5.79
C ASP A 601 -6.78 9.67 4.80
N LEU A 602 -6.40 8.46 4.41
CA LEU A 602 -7.15 7.70 3.42
C LEU A 602 -8.50 7.17 3.94
N SER A 603 -8.76 7.23 5.24
CA SER A 603 -10.05 6.80 5.80
C SER A 603 -11.13 7.88 5.68
N ASN A 604 -10.80 9.15 5.91
CA ASN A 604 -11.77 10.24 5.84
C ASN A 604 -11.86 10.89 4.46
N GLN A 605 -10.76 10.88 3.70
CA GLN A 605 -10.67 11.57 2.40
C GLN A 605 -11.78 11.19 1.40
N PRO A 606 -12.14 9.90 1.20
CA PRO A 606 -13.21 9.56 0.25
C PRO A 606 -14.57 10.15 0.58
N GLY A 607 -14.93 10.21 1.87
CA GLY A 607 -16.16 10.81 2.34
C GLY A 607 -16.21 12.31 2.06
N LEU A 608 -15.16 13.04 2.42
CA LEU A 608 -15.02 14.47 2.20
C LEU A 608 -15.01 14.83 0.70
N LEU A 609 -14.32 14.05 -0.14
CA LEU A 609 -14.32 14.22 -1.59
C LEU A 609 -15.72 14.04 -2.18
N ARG A 610 -16.47 13.03 -1.74
CA ARG A 610 -17.85 12.81 -2.18
C ARG A 610 -18.75 14.00 -1.81
N GLN A 611 -18.62 14.50 -0.59
CA GLN A 611 -19.35 15.67 -0.11
C GLN A 611 -19.00 16.92 -0.91
N MET A 612 -17.70 17.17 -1.17
CA MET A 612 -17.27 18.28 -2.05
C MET A 612 -17.83 18.13 -3.46
N ALA A 613 -17.82 16.94 -4.03
CA ALA A 613 -18.40 16.71 -5.35
C ALA A 613 -19.91 17.06 -5.39
N PHE A 614 -20.65 16.72 -4.34
CA PHE A 614 -22.07 17.11 -4.22
C PHE A 614 -22.23 18.64 -4.14
N LEU A 615 -21.43 19.31 -3.32
CA LEU A 615 -21.45 20.78 -3.17
C LEU A 615 -21.07 21.49 -4.48
N ASP A 616 -20.10 20.98 -5.22
CA ASP A 616 -19.72 21.47 -6.55
C ASP A 616 -20.89 21.38 -7.54
N LEU A 617 -21.64 20.26 -7.52
CA LEU A 617 -22.83 20.10 -8.35
C LEU A 617 -23.91 21.12 -8.01
N ARG A 618 -24.12 21.40 -6.72
CA ARG A 618 -25.05 22.43 -6.26
C ARG A 618 -24.63 23.83 -6.68
N ALA A 619 -23.34 24.09 -6.80
CA ALA A 619 -22.75 25.33 -7.28
C ALA A 619 -22.61 25.41 -8.82
N GLY A 620 -22.97 24.35 -9.55
CA GLY A 620 -22.86 24.29 -11.03
C GLY A 620 -21.45 23.96 -11.54
N ARG A 621 -20.50 23.61 -10.66
CA ARG A 621 -19.10 23.27 -10.99
C ARG A 621 -18.98 21.78 -11.38
N THR A 622 -19.61 21.38 -12.47
CA THR A 622 -19.68 19.95 -12.88
C THR A 622 -18.32 19.32 -13.19
N GLY A 623 -17.34 20.10 -13.65
CA GLY A 623 -15.98 19.65 -13.90
C GLY A 623 -15.24 19.27 -12.62
N ASP A 624 -15.31 20.12 -11.58
CA ASP A 624 -14.70 19.88 -10.27
C ASP A 624 -15.36 18.70 -9.56
N ALA A 625 -16.69 18.61 -9.64
CA ALA A 625 -17.44 17.48 -9.11
C ALA A 625 -16.99 16.14 -9.73
N ALA A 626 -16.81 16.10 -11.06
CA ALA A 626 -16.32 14.90 -11.75
C ALA A 626 -14.87 14.55 -11.32
N ALA A 627 -14.02 15.56 -11.07
CA ALA A 627 -12.66 15.35 -10.58
C ALA A 627 -12.65 14.76 -9.16
N HIS A 628 -13.42 15.34 -8.23
CA HIS A 628 -13.55 14.85 -6.86
C HIS A 628 -14.15 13.44 -6.80
N LEU A 629 -15.18 13.15 -7.62
CA LEU A 629 -15.73 11.78 -7.70
C LEU A 629 -14.71 10.78 -8.25
N ARG A 630 -13.92 11.18 -9.23
CA ARG A 630 -12.86 10.31 -9.77
C ARG A 630 -11.83 9.97 -8.70
N GLU A 631 -11.36 10.97 -7.95
CA GLU A 631 -10.44 10.79 -6.83
C GLU A 631 -11.07 9.90 -5.75
N THR A 632 -12.34 10.15 -5.37
CA THR A 632 -13.08 9.29 -4.43
C THR A 632 -13.07 7.83 -4.86
N LEU A 633 -13.46 7.56 -6.12
CA LEU A 633 -13.55 6.19 -6.64
C LEU A 633 -12.17 5.53 -6.73
N GLN A 634 -11.13 6.28 -7.15
CA GLN A 634 -9.76 5.76 -7.19
C GLN A 634 -9.28 5.34 -5.81
N ILE A 635 -9.47 6.19 -4.79
CA ILE A 635 -9.08 5.89 -3.40
C ILE A 635 -9.89 4.70 -2.88
N SER A 636 -11.23 4.75 -3.01
CA SER A 636 -12.12 3.72 -2.45
C SER A 636 -11.93 2.35 -3.10
N LEU A 637 -11.69 2.30 -4.41
CA LEU A 637 -11.44 1.04 -5.12
C LEU A 637 -10.06 0.46 -4.78
N ARG A 638 -9.02 1.32 -4.70
CA ARG A 638 -7.71 0.89 -4.20
C ARG A 638 -7.79 0.37 -2.77
N ALA A 639 -8.61 1.02 -1.96
CA ALA A 639 -8.82 0.69 -0.56
C ALA A 639 -9.73 -0.51 -0.32
N GLY A 640 -10.44 -0.99 -1.33
CA GLY A 640 -11.50 -1.99 -1.14
C GLY A 640 -12.66 -1.52 -0.26
N THR A 641 -12.78 -0.19 -0.05
CA THR A 641 -13.83 0.42 0.78
C THR A 641 -14.94 1.04 -0.06
N TRP A 642 -15.01 0.71 -1.36
CA TRP A 642 -16.04 1.22 -2.22
C TRP A 642 -17.44 0.76 -1.74
N ASN A 643 -18.34 1.71 -1.63
CA ASN A 643 -19.73 1.45 -1.30
C ASN A 643 -20.67 2.12 -2.32
N ALA A 644 -21.90 1.65 -2.38
CA ALA A 644 -22.88 2.12 -3.34
C ALA A 644 -23.28 3.61 -3.15
N GLY A 645 -22.99 4.24 -2.01
CA GLY A 645 -23.28 5.64 -1.75
C GLY A 645 -22.67 6.63 -2.74
N CYS A 646 -21.55 6.26 -3.39
CA CYS A 646 -20.98 7.05 -4.48
C CYS A 646 -21.90 7.16 -5.71
N LEU A 647 -22.81 6.19 -5.93
CA LEU A 647 -23.79 6.21 -7.02
C LEU A 647 -24.75 7.37 -6.89
N ASP A 648 -25.06 7.79 -5.67
CA ASP A 648 -25.94 8.94 -5.46
C ASP A 648 -25.35 10.20 -6.11
N THR A 649 -24.12 10.53 -5.77
CA THR A 649 -23.43 11.69 -6.32
C THR A 649 -23.16 11.54 -7.83
N CYS A 650 -22.90 10.33 -8.33
CA CYS A 650 -22.87 10.05 -9.77
C CYS A 650 -24.21 10.31 -10.46
N GLY A 651 -25.32 9.96 -9.81
CA GLY A 651 -26.66 10.25 -10.29
C GLY A 651 -26.91 11.76 -10.45
N TYR A 652 -26.54 12.56 -9.44
CA TYR A 652 -26.60 14.01 -9.51
C TYR A 652 -25.73 14.59 -10.62
N LEU A 653 -24.51 14.09 -10.80
CA LEU A 653 -23.61 14.51 -11.89
C LEU A 653 -24.23 14.21 -13.26
N CYS A 654 -24.79 13.02 -13.44
CA CYS A 654 -25.46 12.64 -14.69
C CYS A 654 -26.70 13.50 -14.95
N ALA A 655 -27.51 13.77 -13.94
CA ALA A 655 -28.69 14.65 -14.08
C ALA A 655 -28.26 16.08 -14.45
N ALA A 656 -27.25 16.64 -13.78
CA ALA A 656 -26.72 17.99 -14.06
C ALA A 656 -26.11 18.13 -15.46
N THR A 657 -25.61 17.01 -16.03
CA THR A 657 -25.01 16.98 -17.39
C THR A 657 -25.98 16.48 -18.48
N GLY A 658 -27.27 16.36 -18.17
CA GLY A 658 -28.31 15.94 -19.13
C GLY A 658 -28.31 14.44 -19.47
N ARG A 659 -27.53 13.62 -18.76
CA ARG A 659 -27.45 12.16 -18.91
C ARG A 659 -28.53 11.48 -18.06
N HIS A 660 -29.80 11.74 -18.41
CA HIS A 660 -30.94 11.37 -17.58
C HIS A 660 -31.13 9.86 -17.41
N ALA A 661 -30.80 9.04 -18.44
CA ALA A 661 -30.92 7.60 -18.36
C ALA A 661 -29.89 7.00 -17.41
N GLU A 662 -28.67 7.52 -17.46
CA GLU A 662 -27.58 7.15 -16.57
C GLU A 662 -27.87 7.56 -15.12
N ALA A 663 -28.45 8.73 -14.90
CA ALA A 663 -28.89 9.18 -13.58
C ALA A 663 -29.92 8.23 -12.97
N VAL A 664 -30.97 7.88 -13.74
CA VAL A 664 -32.01 6.95 -13.30
C VAL A 664 -31.39 5.56 -13.00
N THR A 665 -30.46 5.08 -13.83
CA THR A 665 -29.79 3.79 -13.61
C THR A 665 -28.96 3.81 -12.34
N ALA A 666 -28.18 4.87 -12.07
CA ALA A 666 -27.35 4.98 -10.86
C ALA A 666 -28.21 4.98 -9.59
N TRP A 667 -29.30 5.73 -9.56
CA TRP A 667 -30.20 5.79 -8.40
C TRP A 667 -31.02 4.51 -8.21
N ALA A 668 -31.38 3.80 -9.29
CA ALA A 668 -32.04 2.51 -9.19
C ALA A 668 -31.07 1.43 -8.63
N ALA A 669 -29.80 1.45 -9.05
CA ALA A 669 -28.79 0.58 -8.48
C ALA A 669 -28.54 0.85 -6.99
N LEU A 670 -28.49 2.12 -6.58
CA LEU A 670 -28.36 2.51 -5.19
C LEU A 670 -29.49 1.94 -4.32
N GLY A 671 -30.75 2.07 -4.76
CA GLY A 671 -31.91 1.59 -4.01
C GLY A 671 -31.94 0.07 -3.79
N VAL A 672 -31.33 -0.72 -4.67
CA VAL A 672 -31.22 -2.18 -4.50
C VAL A 672 -29.99 -2.58 -3.66
N LEU A 673 -28.87 -1.88 -3.86
CA LEU A 673 -27.62 -2.22 -3.16
C LEU A 673 -27.59 -1.74 -1.71
N ARG A 674 -28.43 -0.74 -1.36
CA ARG A 674 -28.57 -0.17 0.00
C ARG A 674 -30.04 0.09 0.35
N PRO A 675 -30.87 -0.92 0.43
CA PRO A 675 -32.31 -0.72 0.63
C PRO A 675 -32.66 -0.09 1.98
N ASP A 676 -31.84 -0.33 3.01
CA ASP A 676 -32.08 0.08 4.40
C ASP A 676 -31.29 1.34 4.82
N GLU A 677 -30.51 1.93 3.91
CA GLU A 677 -29.63 3.05 4.22
C GLU A 677 -30.07 4.39 3.59
N ASP A 678 -31.30 4.47 3.03
CA ASP A 678 -31.86 5.71 2.50
C ASP A 678 -32.33 6.62 3.65
N TRP A 679 -31.52 7.62 3.92
CA TRP A 679 -31.84 8.63 4.93
C TRP A 679 -32.94 9.57 4.41
N PRO A 680 -33.86 10.06 5.27
CA PRO A 680 -34.93 10.96 4.86
C PRO A 680 -34.42 12.19 4.10
N GLY A 681 -33.30 12.78 4.53
CA GLY A 681 -32.66 13.91 3.88
C GLY A 681 -32.14 13.60 2.48
N ASP A 682 -31.47 12.46 2.29
CA ASP A 682 -30.92 12.04 0.99
C ASP A 682 -32.07 11.73 0.02
N THR A 683 -33.10 11.05 0.48
CA THR A 683 -34.31 10.77 -0.30
C THR A 683 -35.00 12.07 -0.73
N ARG A 684 -35.13 13.04 0.17
CA ARG A 684 -35.70 14.35 -0.12
C ARG A 684 -34.91 15.11 -1.17
N LEU A 685 -33.59 15.20 -1.03
CA LEU A 685 -32.70 15.88 -1.96
C LEU A 685 -32.71 15.23 -3.36
N ARG A 686 -32.88 13.91 -3.44
CA ARG A 686 -32.89 13.14 -4.68
C ARG A 686 -34.23 13.18 -5.42
N GLN A 687 -35.35 13.36 -4.70
CA GLN A 687 -36.69 13.27 -5.26
C GLN A 687 -36.92 14.11 -6.52
N GLU A 688 -36.58 15.42 -6.47
CA GLU A 688 -36.77 16.33 -7.56
C GLU A 688 -35.87 16.05 -8.77
N PRO A 689 -34.54 15.87 -8.60
CA PRO A 689 -33.65 15.50 -9.70
C PRO A 689 -34.01 14.15 -10.35
N LEU A 690 -34.40 13.15 -9.56
CA LEU A 690 -34.83 11.85 -10.08
C LEU A 690 -36.14 11.98 -10.88
N ARG A 691 -37.14 12.76 -10.37
CA ARG A 691 -38.37 13.02 -11.06
C ARG A 691 -38.12 13.74 -12.41
N ALA A 692 -37.29 14.78 -12.40
CA ALA A 692 -36.93 15.53 -13.60
C ALA A 692 -36.23 14.63 -14.63
N ALA A 693 -35.27 13.78 -14.18
CA ALA A 693 -34.60 12.85 -15.07
C ALA A 693 -35.54 11.82 -15.69
N ARG A 694 -36.49 11.28 -14.90
CA ARG A 694 -37.55 10.39 -15.42
C ARG A 694 -38.47 11.08 -16.45
N GLN A 695 -38.88 12.31 -16.18
CA GLN A 695 -39.76 13.07 -17.09
C GLN A 695 -39.06 13.44 -18.41
N ALA A 696 -37.74 13.65 -18.39
CA ALA A 696 -36.95 13.92 -19.60
C ALA A 696 -36.84 12.70 -20.54
N LEU A 697 -37.18 11.52 -20.06
CA LEU A 697 -37.10 10.25 -20.80
C LEU A 697 -38.48 9.80 -21.30
N ARG A 698 -38.51 9.08 -22.43
CA ARG A 698 -39.71 8.32 -22.80
C ARG A 698 -39.97 7.21 -21.78
N PRO A 699 -41.25 6.88 -21.46
CA PRO A 699 -41.56 5.91 -20.40
C PRO A 699 -40.89 4.54 -20.54
N ALA A 700 -40.70 4.03 -21.74
CA ALA A 700 -40.01 2.78 -22.00
C ALA A 700 -38.52 2.88 -21.68
N ARG A 701 -37.88 4.03 -22.00
CA ARG A 701 -36.45 4.27 -21.70
C ARG A 701 -36.22 4.49 -20.22
N ALA A 702 -37.11 5.12 -19.51
CA ALA A 702 -37.04 5.27 -18.06
C ALA A 702 -37.12 3.91 -17.36
N ARG A 703 -38.10 3.06 -17.74
CA ARG A 703 -38.19 1.68 -17.19
C ARG A 703 -36.99 0.84 -17.47
N ALA A 704 -36.45 0.86 -18.69
CA ALA A 704 -35.25 0.15 -19.05
C ALA A 704 -34.00 0.62 -18.24
N ALA A 705 -33.95 1.91 -17.89
CA ALA A 705 -32.90 2.46 -17.03
C ALA A 705 -33.03 1.97 -15.57
N GLU A 706 -34.25 1.94 -15.04
CA GLU A 706 -34.56 1.39 -13.71
C GLU A 706 -34.23 -0.11 -13.62
N GLU A 707 -34.66 -0.90 -14.61
CA GLU A 707 -34.38 -2.33 -14.66
C GLU A 707 -32.87 -2.63 -14.73
N ARG A 708 -32.12 -1.85 -15.51
CA ARG A 708 -30.67 -1.97 -15.57
C ARG A 708 -30.02 -1.72 -14.21
N GLY A 709 -30.41 -0.64 -13.53
CA GLY A 709 -29.88 -0.31 -12.20
C GLY A 709 -30.20 -1.40 -11.19
N ALA A 710 -31.45 -1.86 -11.16
CA ALA A 710 -31.92 -2.88 -10.24
C ALA A 710 -31.22 -4.25 -10.44
N ALA A 711 -30.68 -4.52 -11.63
CA ALA A 711 -29.98 -5.77 -11.91
C ALA A 711 -28.47 -5.73 -11.58
N MET A 712 -27.94 -4.58 -11.13
CA MET A 712 -26.50 -4.44 -10.89
C MET A 712 -26.06 -5.10 -9.60
N SER A 713 -24.95 -5.85 -9.67
CA SER A 713 -24.16 -6.25 -8.50
C SER A 713 -23.29 -5.08 -8.01
N LEU A 714 -22.76 -5.15 -6.78
CA LEU A 714 -21.85 -4.13 -6.25
C LEU A 714 -20.63 -3.91 -7.16
N ALA A 715 -20.07 -4.99 -7.72
CA ALA A 715 -18.94 -4.92 -8.64
C ALA A 715 -19.30 -4.23 -9.96
N THR A 716 -20.48 -4.56 -10.54
CA THR A 716 -20.96 -3.93 -11.78
C THR A 716 -21.25 -2.44 -11.57
N ALA A 717 -21.77 -2.08 -10.41
CA ALA A 717 -22.08 -0.70 -10.05
C ALA A 717 -20.81 0.14 -9.89
N ALA A 718 -19.71 -0.45 -9.36
CA ALA A 718 -18.39 0.19 -9.31
C ALA A 718 -17.85 0.53 -10.70
N GLU A 719 -17.92 -0.44 -11.63
CA GLU A 719 -17.53 -0.25 -13.02
C GLU A 719 -18.40 0.82 -13.72
N TYR A 720 -19.69 0.79 -13.42
CA TYR A 720 -20.62 1.79 -13.94
C TYR A 720 -20.28 3.20 -13.44
N ALA A 721 -20.02 3.36 -12.15
CA ALA A 721 -19.60 4.64 -11.59
C ALA A 721 -18.33 5.18 -12.26
N LEU A 722 -17.30 4.33 -12.48
CA LEU A 722 -16.09 4.71 -13.21
C LEU A 722 -16.39 5.15 -14.65
N MET A 723 -17.29 4.46 -15.33
CA MET A 723 -17.70 4.84 -16.69
C MET A 723 -18.37 6.20 -16.72
N LEU A 724 -19.19 6.54 -15.72
CA LEU A 724 -19.92 7.80 -15.66
C LEU A 724 -19.03 9.04 -15.55
N ILE A 725 -17.83 8.88 -14.96
CA ILE A 725 -16.89 9.99 -14.67
C ILE A 725 -15.64 9.99 -15.57
N GLY A 726 -15.55 9.05 -16.54
CA GLY A 726 -14.41 8.93 -17.47
C GLY A 726 -14.26 10.12 -18.42
N PRO A 727 -13.04 10.42 -18.91
CA PRO A 727 -12.83 11.41 -19.96
C PRO A 727 -13.54 10.95 -21.24
N GLY A 728 -14.51 11.73 -21.70
CA GLY A 728 -15.37 11.41 -22.86
C GLY A 728 -16.84 11.22 -22.54
N SER A 729 -17.22 11.23 -21.25
CA SER A 729 -18.63 11.13 -20.83
C SER A 729 -19.45 12.43 -21.04
N GLN A 730 -18.85 13.50 -21.57
CA GLN A 730 -19.50 14.82 -21.67
C GLN A 730 -20.29 15.11 -22.96
N GLN A 731 -20.32 14.19 -23.91
CA GLN A 731 -21.18 14.38 -25.11
C GLN A 731 -22.04 13.15 -25.38
N PRO A 732 -23.33 13.31 -25.67
CA PRO A 732 -24.15 12.24 -26.20
C PRO A 732 -23.68 11.96 -27.63
N GLN A 733 -22.73 11.06 -27.81
CA GLN A 733 -22.50 10.46 -29.13
C GLN A 733 -23.69 9.59 -29.47
N ALA A 734 -24.27 9.85 -30.68
CA ALA A 734 -25.23 8.93 -31.27
C ALA A 734 -24.64 7.52 -31.26
N PRO A 735 -25.45 6.47 -31.03
CA PRO A 735 -24.93 5.12 -30.89
C PRO A 735 -24.23 4.72 -32.20
N ALA A 736 -22.90 4.68 -32.19
CA ALA A 736 -22.16 3.84 -33.10
C ALA A 736 -22.63 2.41 -32.83
N ASP A 737 -22.94 1.66 -33.88
CA ASP A 737 -23.36 0.26 -33.79
C ASP A 737 -22.38 -0.51 -32.88
N PRO A 738 -22.83 -0.96 -31.69
CA PRO A 738 -21.92 -1.43 -30.68
C PRO A 738 -21.34 -2.83 -30.95
N GLY A 739 -21.35 -3.29 -32.20
CA GLY A 739 -20.89 -4.62 -32.60
C GLY A 739 -21.79 -5.75 -32.13
N LEU A 740 -22.86 -5.46 -31.41
CA LEU A 740 -23.83 -6.45 -30.93
C LEU A 740 -24.56 -7.18 -32.01
N GLY A 741 -24.74 -6.56 -33.19
CA GLY A 741 -25.31 -7.22 -34.36
C GLY A 741 -24.51 -8.43 -34.85
N LYS A 742 -23.20 -8.49 -34.47
CA LYS A 742 -22.31 -9.60 -34.82
C LYS A 742 -22.36 -10.75 -33.84
N LEU A 743 -22.97 -10.55 -32.64
CA LEU A 743 -23.06 -11.55 -31.59
C LEU A 743 -24.29 -12.44 -31.77
N SER A 744 -24.11 -13.74 -31.62
CA SER A 744 -25.21 -14.71 -31.53
C SER A 744 -26.02 -14.50 -30.23
N ALA A 745 -27.20 -15.08 -30.13
CA ALA A 745 -28.02 -15.03 -28.91
C ALA A 745 -27.24 -15.58 -27.69
N ARG A 746 -26.48 -16.66 -27.88
CA ARG A 746 -25.67 -17.29 -26.83
C ARG A 746 -24.47 -16.44 -26.41
N GLU A 747 -23.86 -15.74 -27.35
CA GLU A 747 -22.77 -14.79 -27.06
C GLU A 747 -23.28 -13.55 -26.32
N ARG A 748 -24.50 -13.06 -26.65
CA ARG A 748 -25.14 -11.97 -25.89
C ARG A 748 -25.47 -12.38 -24.46
N GLU A 749 -26.01 -13.59 -24.26
CA GLU A 749 -26.24 -14.15 -22.93
C GLU A 749 -24.95 -14.24 -22.10
N LEU A 750 -23.85 -14.67 -22.72
CA LEU A 750 -22.53 -14.68 -22.09
C LEU A 750 -22.05 -13.26 -21.68
N VAL A 751 -22.22 -12.29 -22.59
CA VAL A 751 -21.87 -10.88 -22.30
C VAL A 751 -22.71 -10.32 -21.17
N THR A 752 -23.99 -10.69 -21.07
CA THR A 752 -24.89 -10.33 -19.97
C THR A 752 -24.40 -10.92 -18.65
N LEU A 753 -24.05 -12.20 -18.62
CA LEU A 753 -23.53 -12.85 -17.41
C LEU A 753 -22.18 -12.26 -16.96
N VAL A 754 -21.31 -11.89 -17.90
CA VAL A 754 -20.08 -11.16 -17.63
C VAL A 754 -20.37 -9.81 -16.98
N ALA A 755 -21.36 -9.12 -17.48
CA ALA A 755 -21.77 -7.81 -16.97
C ALA A 755 -22.39 -7.88 -15.56
N HIS A 756 -23.04 -8.97 -15.22
CA HIS A 756 -23.51 -9.28 -13.86
C HIS A 756 -22.38 -9.70 -12.90
N GLY A 757 -21.12 -9.70 -13.36
CA GLY A 757 -19.97 -10.03 -12.52
C GLY A 757 -19.72 -11.54 -12.32
N ALA A 758 -20.41 -12.42 -13.05
CA ALA A 758 -20.24 -13.86 -12.91
C ALA A 758 -18.85 -14.29 -13.35
N THR A 759 -18.17 -15.14 -12.58
CA THR A 759 -16.87 -15.73 -12.95
C THR A 759 -17.03 -16.75 -14.08
N ASP A 760 -15.94 -17.12 -14.76
CA ASP A 760 -16.00 -18.15 -15.82
C ASP A 760 -16.55 -19.47 -15.32
N ALA A 761 -16.29 -19.83 -14.05
CA ALA A 761 -16.84 -21.02 -13.41
C ALA A 761 -18.36 -20.90 -13.21
N GLN A 762 -18.83 -19.78 -12.68
CA GLN A 762 -20.26 -19.51 -12.50
C GLN A 762 -21.03 -19.46 -13.83
N ILE A 763 -20.41 -18.86 -14.86
CA ILE A 763 -20.96 -18.86 -16.22
C ILE A 763 -21.01 -20.27 -16.78
N ALA A 764 -19.98 -21.08 -16.55
CA ALA A 764 -19.94 -22.49 -16.98
C ALA A 764 -21.08 -23.30 -16.35
N ASP A 765 -21.30 -23.13 -15.04
CA ASP A 765 -22.36 -23.79 -14.29
C ASP A 765 -23.77 -23.35 -14.76
N GLN A 766 -24.01 -22.05 -14.89
CA GLN A 766 -25.31 -21.48 -15.33
C GLN A 766 -25.65 -21.84 -16.77
N LEU A 767 -24.64 -21.96 -17.62
CA LEU A 767 -24.85 -22.28 -19.03
C LEU A 767 -24.71 -23.78 -19.36
N PHE A 768 -24.41 -24.61 -18.35
CA PHE A 768 -24.16 -26.07 -18.47
C PHE A 768 -23.08 -26.41 -19.50
N ILE A 769 -21.96 -25.66 -19.49
CA ILE A 769 -20.80 -25.85 -20.37
C ILE A 769 -19.50 -25.88 -19.58
N SER A 770 -18.39 -26.27 -20.20
CA SER A 770 -17.10 -26.27 -19.53
C SER A 770 -16.51 -24.85 -19.43
N VAL A 771 -15.69 -24.56 -18.40
CA VAL A 771 -14.94 -23.30 -18.26
C VAL A 771 -14.09 -23.01 -19.51
N ARG A 772 -13.53 -24.05 -20.13
CA ARG A 772 -12.79 -23.94 -21.39
C ARG A 772 -13.69 -23.46 -22.54
N THR A 773 -14.94 -23.92 -22.57
CA THR A 773 -15.93 -23.48 -23.57
C THR A 773 -16.33 -22.02 -23.35
N VAL A 774 -16.50 -21.59 -22.08
CA VAL A 774 -16.74 -20.17 -21.72
C VAL A 774 -15.62 -19.28 -22.27
N ARG A 775 -14.37 -19.61 -21.98
CA ARG A 775 -13.20 -18.87 -22.46
C ARG A 775 -13.16 -18.78 -23.99
N SER A 776 -13.37 -19.89 -24.68
CA SER A 776 -13.41 -19.90 -26.14
C SER A 776 -14.53 -19.02 -26.71
N HIS A 777 -15.69 -18.94 -26.06
CA HIS A 777 -16.74 -18.01 -26.43
C HIS A 777 -16.36 -16.56 -26.17
N LEU A 778 -15.76 -16.26 -25.02
CA LEU A 778 -15.31 -14.92 -24.68
C LEU A 778 -14.25 -14.41 -25.67
N ASP A 779 -13.33 -15.26 -26.12
CA ASP A 779 -12.34 -14.91 -27.14
C ASP A 779 -13.00 -14.56 -28.47
N ARG A 780 -13.97 -15.37 -28.93
CA ARG A 780 -14.74 -15.05 -30.14
C ARG A 780 -15.57 -13.76 -30.02
N ILE A 781 -16.12 -13.50 -28.83
CA ILE A 781 -16.85 -12.26 -28.57
C ILE A 781 -15.90 -11.07 -28.65
N ARG A 782 -14.70 -11.20 -28.09
CA ARG A 782 -13.65 -10.17 -28.19
C ARG A 782 -13.25 -9.88 -29.63
N ASP A 783 -13.04 -10.91 -30.43
CA ASP A 783 -12.72 -10.79 -31.86
C ASP A 783 -13.85 -10.10 -32.64
N LYS A 784 -15.10 -10.40 -32.33
CA LYS A 784 -16.26 -9.81 -33.01
C LYS A 784 -16.56 -8.38 -32.61
N THR A 785 -16.30 -8.02 -31.35
CA THR A 785 -16.67 -6.71 -30.78
C THR A 785 -15.50 -5.73 -30.71
N GLY A 786 -14.25 -6.23 -30.86
CA GLY A 786 -13.05 -5.45 -30.62
C GLY A 786 -12.77 -5.19 -29.12
N CYS A 787 -13.61 -5.74 -28.24
CA CYS A 787 -13.41 -5.63 -26.80
C CYS A 787 -12.25 -6.54 -26.38
N ARG A 788 -11.22 -5.96 -25.77
CA ARG A 788 -10.05 -6.72 -25.36
C ARG A 788 -10.16 -7.26 -23.93
N ARG A 789 -10.90 -6.56 -23.08
CA ARG A 789 -11.00 -6.84 -21.64
C ARG A 789 -12.42 -7.27 -21.25
N ARG A 790 -12.54 -7.96 -20.11
CA ARG A 790 -13.82 -8.34 -19.51
C ARG A 790 -14.65 -7.09 -19.18
N THR A 791 -14.02 -6.03 -18.71
CA THR A 791 -14.61 -4.72 -18.44
C THR A 791 -15.13 -4.02 -19.69
N ASP A 792 -14.50 -4.23 -20.86
CA ASP A 792 -15.01 -3.73 -22.14
C ASP A 792 -16.29 -4.43 -22.53
N LEU A 793 -16.41 -5.72 -22.25
CA LEU A 793 -17.64 -6.51 -22.45
C LEU A 793 -18.74 -6.04 -21.48
N THR A 794 -18.41 -5.74 -20.23
CA THR A 794 -19.36 -5.14 -19.28
C THR A 794 -19.82 -3.77 -19.76
N ARG A 795 -18.91 -2.91 -20.19
CA ARG A 795 -19.22 -1.62 -20.78
C ARG A 795 -20.08 -1.76 -22.04
N LEU A 796 -19.74 -2.70 -22.92
CA LEU A 796 -20.52 -3.01 -24.12
C LEU A 796 -21.96 -3.42 -23.76
N ALA A 797 -22.12 -4.31 -22.74
CA ALA A 797 -23.43 -4.74 -22.26
C ALA A 797 -24.26 -3.57 -21.72
N LEU A 798 -23.64 -2.72 -20.88
CA LEU A 798 -24.26 -1.54 -20.28
C LEU A 798 -24.66 -0.51 -21.35
N THR A 799 -23.77 -0.21 -22.28
CA THR A 799 -24.04 0.74 -23.38
C THR A 799 -25.14 0.25 -24.33
N ALA A 800 -25.19 -1.04 -24.50
CA ALA A 800 -26.15 -1.70 -25.42
C ALA A 800 -27.48 -2.07 -24.76
N GLY A 801 -27.64 -1.86 -23.47
CA GLY A 801 -28.87 -2.16 -22.74
C GLY A 801 -29.14 -3.65 -22.57
N LEU A 802 -28.07 -4.49 -22.52
CA LEU A 802 -28.20 -5.92 -22.19
C LEU A 802 -28.30 -6.19 -20.69
N VAL A 803 -27.86 -5.21 -19.87
CA VAL A 803 -27.92 -5.20 -18.41
C VAL A 803 -28.41 -3.84 -17.93
#